data_c6bd7d430a2f17cced5275f7b57211bb
#
_entry.id   c6bd7d430a2f17cced5275f7b57211bb
#
_cell.length_a   1.000
_cell.length_b   1.000
_cell.length_c   1.000
_cell.angle_alpha   90.00
_cell.angle_beta   90.00
_cell.angle_gamma   90.00
#
_symmetry.space_group_name_H-M   'P 1'
#
loop_
_entity.id
_entity.type
_entity.pdbx_description
1 polymer ?
#
loop_
_entity_poly.entity_id
_entity_poly.type
_entity_poly.pdbx_seq_one_letter_code
_entity_poly.pdbx_strand_id
1 'polypeptide(L)'
;MRKIVKKVGSILIATTLALMFISSSLAFAADGDVNEEYKRRFETMYSKIKNKNNGYFSNDGVPYHSIETLLVEAPDYGHVTTSEAMSYYMWLEAMNGKFSGDFSGFEEAWDVTEKYLIPSDKDQPNSSMSRYNPSDPATYAPEWETPEKYPSQLDFDAPVGQDPINREXVSSYGTNMIYGMHWLLDVDNWYGFGLRGDGVSKNAYINSFQRGEQESTWETIPQPCYDTMEFGGENGFLDLFTGDSSYAKQFKYTNAPDADARAVQATYWANKWAKDHGVNIDTYVNKASKMGDYLRYSLFDKYFRVIGDSDRAATGYDSCHYLLSWYYAWGGGIGSDWAWIIGCSHNHFGYQNPFAAYVLSTDPDLKPKSSNASRDWANSLERQIEFYQWLQSAEGAIAGGATNSWNGRYEDIPSNVSTFYGMAYIENPVYADPGSNTWFGMQTWSMQRIAEYYYESGDERVRDLLDKWAAWANSVIKFNADGTFEIPNEIDWEGQPDTWTGRPSNNSNLHVKVVSYGADLGVASSLANTLAYHAKATGNETSRENAKKLLDCMWNNYQDDKGIASVEKRSDYSRFLEQEVYVPAGWSGTMPNGDEIKPGVKFXDIRSNYRNDPDWARVEAELLAGEPATMVYHRFWAQCEFAVANGVYAILFPEDDVVTNKGDVNNDGFIDALDLSLLKKYLLDVSTNLNYENADMNDDSYIDSLDFAALKKILLN
;
A
#
# COMPACT_ATOMS: atom_id res chain seq x y z
N MET A 1 64.68 -19.85 -30.58
CA MET A 1 63.87 -19.97 -29.33
C MET A 1 63.15 -18.68 -28.92
N ARG A 2 63.76 -17.50 -28.99
CA ARG A 2 63.07 -16.24 -28.58
C ARG A 2 61.87 -15.86 -29.47
N LYS A 3 61.88 -16.17 -30.74
CA LYS A 3 60.78 -15.81 -31.65
C LYS A 3 59.56 -16.75 -31.52
N ILE A 4 59.79 -17.97 -31.06
CA ILE A 4 58.68 -18.93 -30.85
C ILE A 4 57.96 -18.61 -29.56
N VAL A 5 58.71 -18.19 -28.51
CA VAL A 5 58.12 -17.85 -27.22
C VAL A 5 57.22 -16.61 -27.31
N LYS A 6 57.59 -15.63 -28.18
CA LYS A 6 56.72 -14.42 -28.35
C LYS A 6 55.42 -14.74 -29.07
N LYS A 7 55.45 -15.68 -30.03
CA LYS A 7 54.24 -16.06 -30.77
C LYS A 7 53.29 -16.86 -29.88
N VAL A 8 53.81 -17.73 -29.03
CA VAL A 8 53.00 -18.53 -28.13
C VAL A 8 52.40 -17.64 -27.04
N GLY A 9 53.17 -16.66 -26.52
CA GLY A 9 52.66 -15.69 -25.56
C GLY A 9 51.53 -14.84 -26.11
N SER A 10 51.65 -14.39 -27.37
CA SER A 10 50.61 -13.58 -28.01
C SER A 10 49.35 -14.34 -28.26
N ILE A 11 49.48 -15.62 -28.64
CA ILE A 11 48.32 -16.46 -28.87
C ILE A 11 47.59 -16.78 -27.54
N LEU A 12 48.38 -16.98 -26.46
CA LEU A 12 47.78 -17.25 -25.15
C LEU A 12 47.05 -16.03 -24.61
N ILE A 13 47.61 -14.83 -24.80
CA ILE A 13 46.95 -13.59 -24.35
C ILE A 13 45.68 -13.33 -25.16
N ALA A 14 45.70 -13.58 -26.46
CA ALA A 14 44.55 -13.40 -27.32
C ALA A 14 43.41 -14.39 -26.98
N THR A 15 43.78 -15.65 -26.66
CA THR A 15 42.76 -16.64 -26.27
C THR A 15 42.19 -16.34 -24.89
N THR A 16 43.01 -15.84 -23.95
CA THR A 16 42.52 -15.50 -22.61
C THR A 16 41.60 -14.27 -22.66
N LEU A 17 41.93 -13.30 -23.50
CA LEU A 17 41.07 -12.13 -23.69
C LEU A 17 39.75 -12.51 -24.38
N ALA A 18 39.83 -13.41 -25.39
CA ALA A 18 38.63 -13.87 -26.08
C ALA A 18 37.72 -14.67 -25.14
N LEU A 19 38.33 -15.49 -24.26
CA LEU A 19 37.57 -16.23 -23.25
C LEU A 19 36.95 -15.32 -22.18
N MET A 20 37.62 -14.24 -21.82
CA MET A 20 37.06 -13.26 -20.89
C MET A 20 35.89 -12.49 -21.51
N PHE A 21 35.98 -12.16 -22.80
CA PHE A 21 34.88 -11.51 -23.51
C PHE A 21 33.68 -12.47 -23.68
N ILE A 22 33.93 -13.73 -23.93
CA ILE A 22 32.88 -14.73 -24.07
C ILE A 22 32.19 -14.97 -22.72
N SER A 23 32.98 -15.00 -21.62
CA SER A 23 32.40 -15.20 -20.30
C SER A 23 31.59 -13.99 -19.83
N SER A 24 32.02 -12.76 -20.19
CA SER A 24 31.22 -11.56 -19.82
C SER A 24 29.93 -11.46 -20.65
N SER A 25 29.99 -11.85 -21.96
CA SER A 25 28.76 -11.86 -22.75
C SER A 25 27.81 -12.97 -22.31
N LEU A 26 28.35 -14.11 -21.84
CA LEU A 26 27.54 -15.19 -21.28
C LEU A 26 26.91 -14.77 -19.94
N ALA A 27 27.61 -13.98 -19.12
CA ALA A 27 27.07 -13.47 -17.88
C ALA A 27 25.92 -12.49 -18.14
N PHE A 28 26.00 -11.66 -19.19
CA PHE A 28 24.92 -10.79 -19.60
C PHE A 28 23.72 -11.58 -20.15
N ALA A 29 23.96 -12.67 -20.86
CA ALA A 29 22.90 -13.51 -21.41
C ALA A 29 22.16 -14.30 -20.32
N ALA A 30 22.76 -14.50 -19.15
CA ALA A 30 22.15 -15.25 -18.04
C ALA A 30 21.08 -14.45 -17.30
N ASP A 31 20.94 -13.14 -17.58
CA ASP A 31 20.03 -12.25 -16.86
C ASP A 31 18.59 -12.26 -17.41
N GLY A 32 18.31 -13.15 -18.36
CA GLY A 32 16.98 -13.30 -18.96
C GLY A 32 16.59 -12.09 -19.81
N ASP A 33 15.83 -12.35 -20.84
CA ASP A 33 15.36 -11.27 -21.71
C ASP A 33 14.31 -10.45 -21.00
N VAL A 34 14.41 -9.13 -21.08
CA VAL A 34 13.41 -8.19 -20.61
C VAL A 34 13.11 -7.19 -21.73
N ASN A 35 11.94 -6.60 -21.68
CA ASN A 35 11.59 -5.53 -22.60
C ASN A 35 12.35 -4.28 -22.19
N GLU A 36 13.31 -3.86 -23.03
CA GLU A 36 14.23 -2.78 -22.70
C GLU A 36 13.53 -1.43 -22.55
N GLU A 37 12.45 -1.18 -23.29
CA GLU A 37 11.72 0.09 -23.18
C GLU A 37 11.08 0.24 -21.78
N TYR A 38 10.39 -0.79 -21.32
CA TYR A 38 9.70 -0.73 -20.04
C TYR A 38 10.68 -0.82 -18.86
N LYS A 39 11.79 -1.53 -19.03
CA LYS A 39 12.88 -1.50 -18.06
C LYS A 39 13.43 -0.08 -17.91
N ARG A 40 13.67 0.61 -19.04
CA ARG A 40 14.18 1.99 -19.05
C ARG A 40 13.20 2.92 -18.35
N ARG A 41 11.90 2.72 -18.54
CA ARG A 41 10.87 3.51 -17.84
C ARG A 41 10.98 3.32 -16.33
N PHE A 42 11.14 2.08 -15.88
CA PHE A 42 11.37 1.81 -14.46
C PHE A 42 12.60 2.56 -13.96
N GLU A 43 13.70 2.45 -14.70
CA GLU A 43 14.97 3.06 -14.28
C GLU A 43 14.85 4.59 -14.22
N THR A 44 14.16 5.19 -15.16
CA THR A 44 13.91 6.63 -15.16
C THR A 44 13.08 7.05 -13.95
N MET A 45 11.99 6.33 -13.69
CA MET A 45 11.15 6.62 -12.53
C MET A 45 11.91 6.41 -11.22
N TYR A 46 12.68 5.34 -11.14
CA TYR A 46 13.50 5.07 -9.96
C TYR A 46 14.46 6.24 -9.70
N SER A 47 15.13 6.72 -10.74
CA SER A 47 16.05 7.85 -10.62
C SER A 47 15.32 9.11 -10.14
N LYS A 48 14.12 9.39 -10.67
CA LYS A 48 13.33 10.55 -10.23
C LYS A 48 12.90 10.43 -8.77
N ILE A 49 12.46 9.25 -8.36
CA ILE A 49 12.01 9.03 -6.98
C ILE A 49 13.18 9.15 -6.01
N LYS A 50 14.34 8.59 -6.36
CA LYS A 50 15.52 8.59 -5.47
C LYS A 50 16.33 9.87 -5.52
N ASN A 51 16.03 10.78 -6.46
CA ASN A 51 16.70 12.07 -6.53
C ASN A 51 16.31 12.92 -5.32
N LYS A 52 17.27 13.20 -4.45
CA LYS A 52 17.03 13.92 -3.19
C LYS A 52 16.40 15.29 -3.41
N ASN A 53 16.68 15.92 -4.55
CA ASN A 53 16.14 17.26 -4.87
C ASN A 53 14.64 17.22 -5.17
N ASN A 54 14.07 16.04 -5.45
CA ASN A 54 12.66 15.92 -5.77
C ASN A 54 11.76 15.85 -4.54
N GLY A 55 12.32 15.59 -3.36
CA GLY A 55 11.58 15.78 -2.11
C GLY A 55 10.77 14.60 -1.60
N TYR A 56 10.98 13.41 -2.14
CA TYR A 56 10.22 12.23 -1.70
C TYR A 56 10.63 11.70 -0.33
N PHE A 57 11.87 11.98 0.11
CA PHE A 57 12.44 11.37 1.32
C PHE A 57 12.90 12.44 2.31
N SER A 58 12.72 12.14 3.60
CA SER A 58 13.30 12.94 4.66
C SER A 58 14.83 12.75 4.69
N ASN A 59 15.50 13.58 5.48
CA ASN A 59 16.95 13.45 5.67
C ASN A 59 17.33 12.11 6.29
N ASP A 60 16.41 11.48 7.01
CA ASP A 60 16.64 10.15 7.61
C ASP A 60 16.35 9.01 6.65
N GLY A 61 15.93 9.31 5.43
CA GLY A 61 15.64 8.30 4.42
C GLY A 61 14.24 7.71 4.50
N VAL A 62 13.34 8.35 5.23
CA VAL A 62 11.94 7.91 5.34
C VAL A 62 11.14 8.53 4.19
N PRO A 63 10.42 7.73 3.40
CA PRO A 63 9.60 8.32 2.34
C PRO A 63 8.41 9.06 2.93
N TYR A 64 8.10 10.21 2.37
CA TYR A 64 6.88 10.95 2.70
C TYR A 64 5.69 10.35 1.94
N HIS A 65 4.49 10.52 2.47
CA HIS A 65 3.27 10.10 1.77
C HIS A 65 3.12 10.83 0.44
N SER A 66 3.43 12.11 0.43
CA SER A 66 3.42 12.96 -0.76
C SER A 66 4.50 14.01 -0.65
N ILE A 67 5.01 14.47 -1.82
CA ILE A 67 5.92 15.62 -1.84
C ILE A 67 5.21 16.86 -1.29
N GLU A 68 3.96 17.04 -1.72
CA GLU A 68 3.14 18.19 -1.35
C GLU A 68 2.61 18.01 0.06
N THR A 69 2.78 19.04 0.87
CA THR A 69 2.43 19.00 2.30
C THR A 69 0.96 19.25 2.57
N LEU A 70 0.31 20.10 1.75
CA LEU A 70 -1.11 20.38 1.92
C LEU A 70 -1.92 19.26 1.27
N LEU A 71 -2.16 18.23 2.03
CA LEU A 71 -2.86 17.03 1.56
C LEU A 71 -3.71 16.49 2.70
N VAL A 72 -5.00 16.26 2.44
CA VAL A 72 -5.88 15.58 3.38
C VAL A 72 -6.51 14.39 2.70
N GLU A 73 -6.18 13.25 3.20
CA GLU A 73 -6.77 11.95 2.89
C GLU A 73 -6.45 11.10 4.12
N ALA A 74 -6.49 9.83 4.07
CA ALA A 74 -5.98 9.05 5.19
C ALA A 74 -4.53 8.67 4.86
N PRO A 75 -3.53 9.42 5.28
CA PRO A 75 -3.39 10.42 6.35
C PRO A 75 -3.70 11.87 5.96
N ASP A 76 -3.62 12.77 6.93
CA ASP A 76 -4.04 14.16 6.77
C ASP A 76 -2.91 15.19 6.76
N TYR A 77 -1.77 14.86 6.22
CA TYR A 77 -0.66 15.79 5.99
C TYR A 77 0.36 15.06 5.11
N GLY A 78 0.85 15.74 4.09
CA GLY A 78 1.67 15.08 3.08
C GLY A 78 3.02 14.56 3.56
N HIS A 79 3.64 15.21 4.57
CA HIS A 79 4.94 14.80 5.06
C HIS A 79 4.87 13.87 6.29
N VAL A 80 3.76 13.19 6.48
CA VAL A 80 3.76 11.97 7.28
C VAL A 80 4.21 10.81 6.40
N THR A 81 4.44 9.64 6.98
CA THR A 81 4.55 8.42 6.20
C THR A 81 3.61 7.37 6.75
N THR A 82 3.42 6.31 5.97
CA THR A 82 2.53 5.21 6.31
C THR A 82 3.27 3.90 6.12
N SER A 83 2.76 2.85 6.75
CA SER A 83 3.26 1.50 6.45
C SER A 83 3.02 1.15 4.98
N GLU A 84 1.95 1.69 4.39
CA GLU A 84 1.73 1.57 2.94
C GLU A 84 2.95 2.10 2.16
N ALA A 85 3.38 3.33 2.45
CA ALA A 85 4.52 3.93 1.74
C ALA A 85 5.78 3.09 1.92
N MET A 86 6.02 2.59 3.13
CA MET A 86 7.21 1.75 3.38
C MET A 86 7.18 0.46 2.59
N SER A 87 6.02 -0.19 2.49
CA SER A 87 5.90 -1.43 1.72
C SER A 87 6.11 -1.19 0.22
N TYR A 88 5.65 -0.05 -0.29
CA TYR A 88 5.93 0.32 -1.69
C TYR A 88 7.41 0.65 -1.90
N TYR A 89 8.06 1.26 -0.92
CA TYR A 89 9.50 1.50 -0.98
C TYR A 89 10.25 0.17 -1.12
N MET A 90 9.87 -0.82 -0.31
CA MET A 90 10.48 -2.16 -0.43
C MET A 90 10.25 -2.75 -1.82
N TRP A 91 9.06 -2.59 -2.37
CA TRP A 91 8.74 -3.13 -3.68
C TRP A 91 9.55 -2.45 -4.79
N LEU A 92 9.65 -1.12 -4.72
CA LEU A 92 10.47 -0.34 -5.65
C LEU A 92 11.91 -0.84 -5.63
N GLU A 93 12.46 -1.03 -4.43
CA GLU A 93 13.86 -1.45 -4.29
C GLU A 93 14.07 -2.91 -4.68
N ALA A 94 13.08 -3.77 -4.48
CA ALA A 94 13.15 -5.16 -4.96
C ALA A 94 13.29 -5.17 -6.49
N MET A 95 12.48 -4.36 -7.17
CA MET A 95 12.53 -4.27 -8.63
C MET A 95 13.86 -3.67 -9.10
N ASN A 96 14.38 -2.68 -8.40
CA ASN A 96 15.71 -2.14 -8.71
C ASN A 96 16.79 -3.22 -8.59
N GLY A 97 16.70 -4.05 -7.56
CA GLY A 97 17.62 -5.18 -7.39
C GLY A 97 17.55 -6.14 -8.57
N LYS A 98 16.34 -6.43 -9.05
CA LYS A 98 16.13 -7.30 -10.21
C LYS A 98 16.94 -6.81 -11.40
N PHE A 99 16.87 -5.52 -11.71
CA PHE A 99 17.48 -4.98 -12.92
C PHE A 99 18.95 -4.62 -12.74
N SER A 100 19.36 -4.19 -11.55
CA SER A 100 20.73 -3.73 -11.32
C SER A 100 21.65 -4.78 -10.70
N GLY A 101 21.08 -5.80 -10.05
CA GLY A 101 21.86 -6.77 -9.28
C GLY A 101 22.30 -6.23 -7.92
N ASP A 102 21.95 -5.01 -7.57
CA ASP A 102 22.33 -4.37 -6.31
C ASP A 102 21.11 -4.28 -5.38
N PHE A 103 21.13 -5.06 -4.30
CA PHE A 103 20.04 -5.14 -3.33
C PHE A 103 20.28 -4.27 -2.09
N SER A 104 21.33 -3.43 -2.10
CA SER A 104 21.60 -2.56 -0.94
C SER A 104 20.47 -1.57 -0.68
N GLY A 105 19.78 -1.13 -1.73
CA GLY A 105 18.59 -0.27 -1.56
C GLY A 105 17.44 -0.99 -0.86
N PHE A 106 17.24 -2.26 -1.19
CA PHE A 106 16.23 -3.08 -0.53
C PHE A 106 16.56 -3.27 0.95
N GLU A 107 17.84 -3.53 1.25
CA GLU A 107 18.31 -3.65 2.62
C GLU A 107 18.09 -2.34 3.40
N GLU A 108 18.41 -1.21 2.77
CA GLU A 108 18.18 0.10 3.39
C GLU A 108 16.69 0.34 3.66
N ALA A 109 15.82 -0.03 2.73
CA ALA A 109 14.37 0.12 2.92
C ALA A 109 13.90 -0.66 4.15
N TRP A 110 14.40 -1.88 4.34
CA TRP A 110 14.08 -2.67 5.55
C TRP A 110 14.68 -2.04 6.81
N ASP A 111 15.92 -1.56 6.74
CA ASP A 111 16.57 -0.92 7.90
C ASP A 111 15.78 0.31 8.35
N VAL A 112 15.34 1.14 7.40
CA VAL A 112 14.54 2.33 7.70
C VAL A 112 13.17 1.93 8.27
N THR A 113 12.55 0.92 7.69
CA THR A 113 11.26 0.41 8.20
C THR A 113 11.38 -0.06 9.64
N GLU A 114 12.37 -0.89 9.91
CA GLU A 114 12.56 -1.43 11.26
C GLU A 114 12.87 -0.33 12.26
N LYS A 115 13.67 0.65 11.86
CA LYS A 115 14.09 1.72 12.76
C LYS A 115 12.94 2.69 13.07
N TYR A 116 12.11 3.01 12.08
CA TYR A 116 11.15 4.12 12.21
C TYR A 116 9.68 3.70 12.25
N LEU A 117 9.31 2.55 11.66
CA LEU A 117 7.89 2.16 11.63
C LEU A 117 7.55 0.95 12.47
N ILE A 118 8.53 0.19 12.90
CA ILE A 118 8.29 -0.95 13.80
C ILE A 118 8.65 -0.49 15.21
N PRO A 119 7.67 -0.36 16.10
CA PRO A 119 7.96 0.11 17.46
C PRO A 119 9.02 -0.77 18.14
N SER A 120 10.03 -0.12 18.70
CA SER A 120 11.15 -0.78 19.36
C SER A 120 10.80 -1.13 20.81
N ASP A 121 11.76 -1.69 21.54
CA ASP A 121 11.58 -1.99 22.95
C ASP A 121 11.38 -0.71 23.79
N LYS A 122 11.90 0.42 23.35
CA LYS A 122 11.66 1.69 24.04
C LYS A 122 10.24 2.21 23.79
N ASP A 123 9.68 1.86 22.65
CA ASP A 123 8.33 2.27 22.27
C ASP A 123 7.26 1.38 22.87
N GLN A 124 7.62 0.16 23.26
CA GLN A 124 6.71 -0.81 23.90
C GLN A 124 7.42 -1.40 25.13
N PRO A 125 7.46 -0.62 26.24
CA PRO A 125 8.29 -0.97 27.38
C PRO A 125 8.02 -2.35 27.96
N ASN A 126 9.10 -3.06 28.28
CA ASN A 126 9.02 -4.41 28.82
C ASN A 126 8.34 -4.44 30.20
N SER A 127 8.37 -3.34 30.95
CA SER A 127 7.67 -3.28 32.22
C SER A 127 6.16 -3.55 32.08
N SER A 128 5.59 -3.18 30.92
CA SER A 128 4.18 -3.45 30.62
C SER A 128 4.01 -4.68 29.74
N MET A 129 4.77 -4.79 28.66
CA MET A 129 4.58 -5.89 27.70
C MET A 129 4.82 -7.25 28.34
N SER A 130 5.76 -7.37 29.28
CA SER A 130 5.99 -8.63 29.98
C SER A 130 4.82 -9.04 30.90
N ARG A 131 3.90 -8.12 31.16
CA ARG A 131 2.71 -8.40 31.98
C ARG A 131 1.49 -8.76 31.14
N TYR A 132 1.63 -8.79 29.83
CA TYR A 132 0.53 -9.20 28.97
C TYR A 132 0.04 -10.60 29.36
N ASN A 133 -1.29 -10.75 29.45
CA ASN A 133 -1.91 -12.00 29.86
C ASN A 133 -2.72 -12.58 28.69
N PRO A 134 -2.21 -13.59 27.99
CA PRO A 134 -2.97 -14.15 26.85
C PRO A 134 -4.29 -14.81 27.24
N SER A 135 -4.51 -15.11 28.54
CA SER A 135 -5.80 -15.62 28.99
C SER A 135 -6.83 -14.51 29.20
N ASP A 136 -6.39 -13.25 29.20
CA ASP A 136 -7.26 -12.07 29.35
C ASP A 136 -6.63 -10.94 28.57
N PRO A 137 -6.70 -11.00 27.23
CA PRO A 137 -5.86 -10.14 26.38
C PRO A 137 -6.27 -8.68 26.33
N ALA A 138 -7.52 -8.34 26.67
CA ALA A 138 -8.00 -6.96 26.57
C ALA A 138 -9.32 -6.81 27.32
N THR A 139 -9.71 -5.57 27.58
CA THR A 139 -11.03 -5.27 28.13
C THR A 139 -11.94 -4.77 27.01
N TYR A 140 -13.14 -5.29 26.96
CA TYR A 140 -14.12 -4.97 25.95
C TYR A 140 -14.58 -3.50 26.05
N ALA A 141 -14.60 -2.82 24.89
CA ALA A 141 -15.25 -1.52 24.73
C ALA A 141 -16.08 -1.59 23.45
N PRO A 142 -17.37 -1.25 23.49
CA PRO A 142 -18.16 -1.28 22.27
C PRO A 142 -17.63 -0.29 21.24
N GLU A 143 -17.73 -0.67 19.97
CA GLU A 143 -17.45 0.23 18.86
C GLU A 143 -18.76 0.91 18.46
N TRP A 144 -18.65 2.22 18.26
CA TRP A 144 -19.79 3.01 17.79
C TRP A 144 -19.48 3.48 16.38
N GLU A 145 -20.51 3.84 15.64
CA GLU A 145 -20.35 4.17 14.21
C GLU A 145 -19.72 5.55 14.01
N THR A 146 -19.99 6.49 14.90
CA THR A 146 -19.62 7.90 14.70
C THR A 146 -18.91 8.48 15.91
N PRO A 147 -18.11 9.54 15.71
CA PRO A 147 -17.39 10.18 16.80
C PRO A 147 -18.28 10.67 17.94
N GLU A 148 -19.52 11.08 17.63
CA GLU A 148 -20.44 11.65 18.62
C GLU A 148 -20.82 10.65 19.71
N LYS A 149 -20.59 9.37 19.47
CA LYS A 149 -20.93 8.33 20.45
C LYS A 149 -19.75 7.96 21.36
N TYR A 150 -18.64 8.68 21.22
CA TYR A 150 -17.47 8.45 22.05
C TYR A 150 -17.33 9.53 23.13
N PRO A 151 -16.66 9.26 24.26
CA PRO A 151 -15.88 8.07 24.58
C PRO A 151 -16.74 6.83 24.80
N SER A 152 -16.17 5.67 24.47
CA SER A 152 -16.81 4.38 24.69
C SER A 152 -16.51 3.89 26.12
N GLN A 153 -17.51 3.30 26.76
CA GLN A 153 -17.35 2.80 28.12
C GLN A 153 -16.80 1.37 28.10
N LEU A 154 -15.80 1.12 28.93
CA LEU A 154 -15.27 -0.21 29.11
C LEU A 154 -16.28 -1.10 29.84
N ASP A 155 -16.37 -2.35 29.47
CA ASP A 155 -17.23 -3.32 30.15
C ASP A 155 -16.37 -4.51 30.55
N PHE A 156 -16.04 -4.58 31.84
CA PHE A 156 -15.16 -5.59 32.40
C PHE A 156 -15.86 -6.96 32.52
N ASP A 157 -17.18 -7.00 32.38
CA ASP A 157 -17.95 -8.24 32.48
C ASP A 157 -18.26 -8.87 31.13
N ALA A 158 -18.03 -8.15 30.03
CA ALA A 158 -18.31 -8.67 28.68
C ALA A 158 -17.33 -9.80 28.31
N PRO A 159 -17.78 -10.78 27.52
CA PRO A 159 -16.89 -11.89 27.14
C PRO A 159 -15.68 -11.42 26.34
N VAL A 160 -14.49 -11.90 26.73
CA VAL A 160 -13.24 -11.74 25.97
C VAL A 160 -12.58 -13.11 25.99
N GLY A 161 -12.22 -13.63 24.82
CA GLY A 161 -11.58 -14.94 24.74
C GLY A 161 -10.09 -14.89 24.98
N GLN A 162 -9.41 -15.98 24.67
CA GLN A 162 -7.97 -16.13 24.90
C GLN A 162 -7.22 -15.94 23.59
N ASP A 163 -6.03 -15.35 23.72
CA ASP A 163 -5.09 -15.20 22.61
C ASP A 163 -4.38 -16.53 22.39
N PRO A 164 -4.62 -17.22 21.27
CA PRO A 164 -4.05 -18.56 21.09
C PRO A 164 -2.64 -18.58 20.53
N ILE A 165 -2.06 -17.44 20.17
CA ILE A 165 -0.74 -17.45 19.50
C ILE A 165 0.36 -16.76 20.30
N ASN A 166 0.05 -16.06 21.39
CA ASN A 166 1.06 -15.36 22.16
C ASN A 166 2.18 -16.30 22.62
N ARG A 167 1.83 -17.47 23.13
CA ARG A 167 2.84 -18.40 23.66
C ARG A 167 3.80 -18.86 22.59
N GLU A 168 3.34 -19.04 21.41
CA GLU A 168 4.25 -19.35 20.29
C GLU A 168 5.21 -18.18 19.98
N UNK A 169 4.64 -16.91 19.85
CA UNK A 169 5.30 -15.89 19.58
C UNK A 169 6.33 -15.75 20.51
N VAL A 170 6.15 -15.94 21.93
CA VAL A 170 7.17 -15.86 22.99
C VAL A 170 8.20 -16.98 22.92
N SER A 171 7.73 -18.19 22.67
CA SER A 171 8.65 -19.33 22.51
C SER A 171 9.62 -19.12 21.35
N SER A 172 9.18 -18.50 20.27
CA SER A 172 10.02 -18.30 19.08
C SER A 172 10.98 -17.12 19.22
N TYR A 173 10.55 -16.03 19.86
CA TYR A 173 11.29 -14.77 19.84
C TYR A 173 11.73 -14.27 21.22
N GLY A 174 11.30 -14.92 22.29
CA GLY A 174 11.76 -14.61 23.64
C GLY A 174 11.20 -13.33 24.25
N THR A 175 10.13 -12.79 23.70
CA THR A 175 9.56 -11.53 24.17
C THR A 175 8.08 -11.44 23.86
N ASN A 176 7.37 -10.59 24.61
CA ASN A 176 5.99 -10.22 24.30
C ASN A 176 5.88 -9.02 23.37
N MET A 177 7.01 -8.40 23.02
CA MET A 177 6.96 -7.25 22.07
C MET A 177 6.45 -7.72 20.70
N ILE A 178 5.65 -6.87 20.08
CA ILE A 178 5.08 -7.14 18.77
C ILE A 178 6.08 -6.65 17.69
N TYR A 179 6.23 -7.42 16.63
CA TYR A 179 7.05 -7.03 15.48
C TYR A 179 6.13 -6.82 14.28
N GLY A 180 5.69 -5.59 14.11
CA GLY A 180 4.84 -5.19 13.01
C GLY A 180 4.86 -3.67 12.90
N MET A 181 4.50 -3.16 11.72
CA MET A 181 4.53 -1.72 11.52
C MET A 181 3.34 -1.06 12.19
N HIS A 182 3.58 0.11 12.79
CA HIS A 182 2.49 1.04 13.08
C HIS A 182 2.17 1.77 11.78
N TRP A 183 0.90 2.11 11.57
CA TRP A 183 0.46 2.55 10.24
C TRP A 183 0.83 3.98 9.88
N LEU A 184 1.10 4.87 10.86
CA LEU A 184 1.21 6.31 10.60
C LEU A 184 2.33 6.94 11.44
N LEU A 185 3.23 7.65 10.76
CA LEU A 185 4.38 8.29 11.41
C LEU A 185 4.47 9.75 10.97
N ASP A 186 4.52 10.65 11.93
CA ASP A 186 4.76 12.09 11.68
C ASP A 186 6.26 12.30 11.56
N VAL A 187 6.76 12.23 10.34
CA VAL A 187 8.20 12.17 10.06
C VAL A 187 8.91 13.44 10.53
N ASP A 188 8.31 14.60 10.28
CA ASP A 188 8.94 15.89 10.57
C ASP A 188 8.48 16.50 11.88
N ASN A 189 7.69 15.76 12.67
CA ASN A 189 7.09 16.25 13.91
C ASN A 189 6.24 17.50 13.66
N TRP A 190 5.42 17.44 12.60
CA TRP A 190 4.57 18.57 12.22
C TRP A 190 3.49 18.85 13.27
N TYR A 191 2.92 17.79 13.84
CA TYR A 191 1.93 17.94 14.92
C TYR A 191 2.57 18.35 16.24
N GLY A 192 3.87 18.08 16.42
CA GLY A 192 4.60 18.54 17.57
C GLY A 192 4.56 17.64 18.80
N PHE A 193 4.07 16.40 18.67
CA PHE A 193 3.99 15.49 19.82
C PHE A 193 5.36 14.97 20.26
N GLY A 194 6.31 14.87 19.32
CA GLY A 194 7.64 14.32 19.62
C GLY A 194 7.64 12.80 19.69
N LEU A 195 8.82 12.23 19.65
CA LEU A 195 8.99 10.78 19.49
C LEU A 195 8.33 9.99 20.61
N ARG A 196 8.52 10.36 21.83
CA ARG A 196 7.85 9.69 22.96
C ARG A 196 7.22 10.74 23.88
N GLY A 197 6.42 11.61 23.27
CA GLY A 197 5.73 12.65 24.01
C GLY A 197 6.63 13.77 24.49
N ASP A 198 7.84 13.91 23.91
CA ASP A 198 8.81 14.92 24.36
C ASP A 198 8.59 16.29 23.72
N GLY A 199 7.71 16.38 22.75
CA GLY A 199 7.38 17.64 22.08
C GLY A 199 8.35 18.09 21.01
N VAL A 200 9.53 17.49 20.90
CA VAL A 200 10.59 18.03 20.03
C VAL A 200 11.25 17.03 19.09
N SER A 201 11.37 15.78 19.46
CA SER A 201 12.13 14.85 18.65
C SER A 201 11.29 14.34 17.47
N LYS A 202 11.97 14.03 16.38
CA LYS A 202 11.30 13.66 15.13
C LYS A 202 11.03 12.18 15.01
N ASN A 203 10.24 11.88 14.00
CA ASN A 203 9.72 10.55 13.67
C ASN A 203 8.78 10.07 14.78
N ALA A 204 7.71 10.85 15.00
CA ALA A 204 6.74 10.60 16.06
C ALA A 204 5.61 9.69 15.58
N TYR A 205 5.35 8.60 16.30
CA TYR A 205 4.19 7.77 16.04
C TYR A 205 2.92 8.54 16.43
N ILE A 206 1.98 8.63 15.51
CA ILE A 206 0.69 9.28 15.76
C ILE A 206 -0.44 8.39 15.25
N ASN A 207 -1.66 8.77 15.62
CA ASN A 207 -2.87 8.17 15.08
C ASN A 207 -3.88 9.29 14.82
N SER A 208 -4.78 9.06 13.87
CA SER A 208 -5.79 10.04 13.55
C SER A 208 -7.18 9.46 13.32
N PHE A 209 -7.35 8.12 13.44
CA PHE A 209 -8.66 7.46 13.33
C PHE A 209 -8.85 6.58 14.55
N GLN A 210 -9.98 6.56 15.19
CA GLN A 210 -10.31 5.55 16.21
C GLN A 210 -11.73 5.69 16.75
N ARG A 211 -12.53 6.61 16.22
CA ARG A 211 -13.86 6.84 16.79
C ARG A 211 -14.94 6.42 15.79
N GLY A 212 -14.93 5.12 15.48
CA GLY A 212 -15.97 4.53 14.64
C GLY A 212 -15.62 4.50 13.17
N GLU A 213 -16.28 3.62 12.46
CA GLU A 213 -16.03 3.38 11.04
C GLU A 213 -16.50 4.55 10.16
N GLN A 214 -17.36 5.42 10.69
CA GLN A 214 -17.85 6.58 9.94
C GLN A 214 -17.08 7.86 10.26
N GLU A 215 -16.06 7.78 11.10
CA GLU A 215 -15.19 8.93 11.35
C GLU A 215 -14.35 9.18 10.10
N SER A 216 -14.62 10.24 9.38
CA SER A 216 -13.83 10.61 8.21
C SER A 216 -12.52 11.26 8.66
N THR A 217 -11.54 11.29 7.76
CA THR A 217 -10.27 11.99 8.04
C THR A 217 -10.52 13.42 8.51
N TRP A 218 -11.54 14.07 7.95
CA TRP A 218 -11.88 15.45 8.26
C TRP A 218 -12.44 15.65 9.69
N GLU A 219 -12.80 14.55 10.36
CA GLU A 219 -13.37 14.62 11.72
C GLU A 219 -12.37 14.20 12.80
N THR A 220 -11.17 13.80 12.40
CA THR A 220 -10.20 13.20 13.33
C THR A 220 -9.53 14.23 14.24
N ILE A 221 -9.12 13.76 15.43
CA ILE A 221 -8.26 14.51 16.33
C ILE A 221 -6.92 13.77 16.35
N PRO A 222 -5.85 14.34 15.78
CA PRO A 222 -4.55 13.68 15.81
C PRO A 222 -4.06 13.53 17.26
N GLN A 223 -3.50 12.37 17.56
CA GLN A 223 -3.02 12.09 18.92
C GLN A 223 -1.73 11.27 18.85
N PRO A 224 -0.89 11.39 19.90
CA PRO A 224 0.34 10.60 19.94
C PRO A 224 0.05 9.15 20.30
N CYS A 225 0.84 8.24 19.75
CA CYS A 225 0.74 6.83 20.12
C CYS A 225 1.42 6.54 21.47
N TYR A 226 2.37 7.37 21.87
CA TYR A 226 3.03 7.27 23.17
C TYR A 226 2.57 8.50 23.96
N ASP A 227 1.43 8.34 24.67
CA ASP A 227 0.72 9.48 25.28
C ASP A 227 1.16 9.62 26.74
N THR A 228 2.04 10.56 26.99
CA THR A 228 2.56 10.86 28.33
C THR A 228 1.67 11.85 29.10
N MET A 229 0.59 12.30 28.49
CA MET A 229 -0.31 13.34 29.02
C MET A 229 0.35 14.73 29.05
N GLU A 230 1.42 14.92 28.29
CA GLU A 230 2.02 16.24 28.13
C GLU A 230 1.08 17.17 27.34
N PHE A 231 0.30 16.60 26.44
CA PHE A 231 -0.62 17.33 25.56
C PHE A 231 -2.02 16.75 25.71
N GLY A 232 -3.00 17.37 25.09
CA GLY A 232 -4.39 16.91 25.19
C GLY A 232 -5.08 17.50 26.41
N GLY A 233 -5.91 16.70 27.05
CA GLY A 233 -6.65 17.09 28.26
C GLY A 233 -6.03 16.54 29.54
N GLU A 234 -6.84 16.46 30.58
CA GLU A 234 -6.37 16.02 31.91
C GLU A 234 -5.77 14.61 31.86
N ASN A 235 -6.30 13.73 31.00
CA ASN A 235 -5.81 12.37 30.82
C ASN A 235 -5.21 12.18 29.43
N GLY A 236 -4.53 13.21 28.93
CA GLY A 236 -4.00 13.18 27.58
C GLY A 236 -5.14 13.15 26.57
N PHE A 237 -5.09 12.19 25.65
CA PHE A 237 -6.14 12.03 24.64
C PHE A 237 -7.08 10.86 24.92
N LEU A 238 -6.86 10.14 26.01
CA LEU A 238 -7.60 8.92 26.32
C LEU A 238 -9.12 9.15 26.38
N ASP A 239 -9.55 10.22 27.05
CA ASP A 239 -10.96 10.47 27.30
C ASP A 239 -11.77 10.78 26.04
N LEU A 240 -11.11 10.93 24.90
CA LEU A 240 -11.81 11.06 23.62
C LEU A 240 -12.24 9.70 23.08
N PHE A 241 -11.65 8.64 23.58
CA PHE A 241 -11.83 7.27 23.06
C PHE A 241 -12.47 6.33 24.05
N THR A 242 -11.93 6.27 25.28
CA THR A 242 -12.52 5.49 26.38
C THR A 242 -12.54 6.34 27.63
N GLY A 243 -13.47 6.04 28.52
CA GLY A 243 -13.71 6.89 29.69
C GLY A 243 -13.11 6.42 31.00
N ASP A 244 -12.01 5.66 30.98
CA ASP A 244 -11.42 5.14 32.21
C ASP A 244 -10.00 5.65 32.40
N SER A 245 -9.85 6.65 33.29
CA SER A 245 -8.57 7.31 33.52
C SER A 245 -7.49 6.40 34.11
N SER A 246 -7.86 5.21 34.63
CA SER A 246 -6.85 4.28 35.12
C SER A 246 -5.95 3.76 34.01
N TYR A 247 -6.38 3.90 32.75
CA TYR A 247 -5.58 3.53 31.59
C TYR A 247 -4.83 4.73 30.97
N ALA A 248 -4.83 5.88 31.61
CA ALA A 248 -4.06 7.03 31.14
C ALA A 248 -2.56 6.75 31.26
N LYS A 249 -1.77 7.52 30.52
CA LYS A 249 -0.35 7.27 30.24
C LYS A 249 -0.16 5.90 29.63
N GLN A 250 -0.59 5.79 28.36
CA GLN A 250 -0.45 4.55 27.64
C GLN A 250 0.23 4.76 26.30
N PHE A 251 0.87 3.69 25.83
CA PHE A 251 1.27 3.60 24.43
C PHE A 251 0.30 2.66 23.73
N LYS A 252 0.04 2.93 22.44
CA LYS A 252 -0.82 2.07 21.62
C LYS A 252 -0.41 2.20 20.16
N TYR A 253 -0.35 1.05 19.48
CA TYR A 253 0.04 0.99 18.08
C TYR A 253 -1.00 0.19 17.31
N THR A 254 -1.20 0.57 16.06
CA THR A 254 -2.18 -0.06 15.17
C THR A 254 -1.49 -0.47 13.89
N ASN A 255 -1.59 -1.74 13.55
CA ASN A 255 -1.02 -2.30 12.33
C ASN A 255 -2.08 -2.27 11.23
N ALA A 256 -1.67 -1.89 10.02
CA ALA A 256 -2.49 -2.02 8.81
C ALA A 256 -2.03 -3.28 8.08
N PRO A 257 -2.78 -4.38 8.18
CA PRO A 257 -2.28 -5.67 7.70
C PRO A 257 -1.95 -5.75 6.22
N ASP A 258 -2.65 -4.96 5.39
CA ASP A 258 -2.36 -4.95 3.95
C ASP A 258 -0.93 -4.51 3.67
N ALA A 259 -0.41 -3.57 4.45
CA ALA A 259 0.95 -3.05 4.25
C ALA A 259 2.00 -4.05 4.67
N ASP A 260 1.83 -4.70 5.83
CA ASP A 260 2.77 -5.72 6.27
C ASP A 260 2.77 -6.91 5.30
N ALA A 261 1.59 -7.29 4.79
CA ALA A 261 1.49 -8.34 3.79
C ALA A 261 2.21 -7.95 2.49
N ARG A 262 2.09 -6.69 2.08
CA ARG A 262 2.80 -6.20 0.89
C ARG A 262 4.33 -6.22 1.11
N ALA A 263 4.78 -5.91 2.32
CA ALA A 263 6.21 -6.01 2.65
C ALA A 263 6.72 -7.45 2.52
N VAL A 264 5.93 -8.41 2.96
CA VAL A 264 6.26 -9.84 2.78
C VAL A 264 6.31 -10.18 1.29
N GLN A 265 5.31 -9.74 0.53
CA GLN A 265 5.23 -9.96 -0.91
C GLN A 265 6.46 -9.39 -1.63
N ALA A 266 6.83 -8.14 -1.31
CA ALA A 266 8.01 -7.51 -1.90
C ALA A 266 9.29 -8.28 -1.54
N THR A 267 9.38 -8.78 -0.32
CA THR A 267 10.57 -9.53 0.12
C THR A 267 10.67 -10.88 -0.60
N TYR A 268 9.55 -11.53 -0.89
CA TYR A 268 9.57 -12.74 -1.70
C TYR A 268 10.24 -12.48 -3.05
N TRP A 269 9.81 -11.42 -3.74
CA TRP A 269 10.37 -11.10 -5.05
C TRP A 269 11.84 -10.70 -4.93
N ALA A 270 12.18 -9.87 -3.93
CA ALA A 270 13.59 -9.50 -3.71
C ALA A 270 14.46 -10.72 -3.49
N ASN A 271 13.99 -11.68 -2.69
CA ASN A 271 14.74 -12.90 -2.41
C ASN A 271 14.94 -13.76 -3.67
N LYS A 272 13.87 -13.92 -4.43
CA LYS A 272 13.92 -14.68 -5.69
C LYS A 272 14.94 -14.06 -6.65
N TRP A 273 14.84 -12.75 -6.81
CA TRP A 273 15.75 -12.04 -7.74
C TRP A 273 17.18 -11.94 -7.20
N ALA A 274 17.36 -11.81 -5.88
CA ALA A 274 18.67 -11.81 -5.27
C ALA A 274 19.38 -13.14 -5.52
N LYS A 275 18.65 -14.25 -5.36
CA LYS A 275 19.22 -15.59 -5.65
C LYS A 275 19.64 -15.72 -7.10
N ASP A 276 18.87 -15.18 -8.03
CA ASP A 276 19.22 -15.19 -9.45
C ASP A 276 20.52 -14.44 -9.71
N HIS A 277 20.82 -13.42 -8.91
CA HIS A 277 22.05 -12.62 -9.01
C HIS A 277 23.18 -13.14 -8.09
N GLY A 278 22.94 -14.21 -7.35
CA GLY A 278 23.94 -14.74 -6.41
C GLY A 278 24.12 -13.88 -5.17
N VAL A 279 23.12 -13.09 -4.80
CA VAL A 279 23.16 -12.20 -3.65
C VAL A 279 22.37 -12.81 -2.49
N ASN A 280 22.91 -12.73 -1.28
CA ASN A 280 22.27 -13.25 -0.06
C ASN A 280 21.63 -12.12 0.73
N ILE A 281 20.30 -12.15 0.88
CA ILE A 281 19.56 -11.18 1.71
C ILE A 281 18.82 -11.87 2.85
N ASP A 282 19.34 -13.00 3.33
CA ASP A 282 18.67 -13.83 4.36
C ASP A 282 18.30 -13.04 5.61
N THR A 283 19.12 -12.07 6.04
CA THR A 283 18.81 -11.24 7.21
C THR A 283 17.44 -10.57 7.04
N TYR A 284 17.16 -10.06 5.85
CA TYR A 284 15.93 -9.33 5.57
C TYR A 284 14.75 -10.25 5.29
N VAL A 285 15.02 -11.40 4.69
CA VAL A 285 14.01 -12.44 4.53
C VAL A 285 13.52 -12.91 5.90
N ASN A 286 14.44 -13.07 6.86
CA ASN A 286 14.08 -13.46 8.22
C ASN A 286 13.24 -12.39 8.90
N LYS A 287 13.49 -11.11 8.64
CA LYS A 287 12.65 -10.02 9.18
C LYS A 287 11.23 -10.08 8.60
N ALA A 288 11.10 -10.34 7.31
CA ALA A 288 9.78 -10.48 6.69
C ALA A 288 9.04 -11.70 7.23
N SER A 289 9.75 -12.79 7.43
CA SER A 289 9.19 -14.00 8.05
C SER A 289 8.66 -13.70 9.46
N LYS A 290 9.45 -12.98 10.26
CA LYS A 290 9.03 -12.56 11.61
C LYS A 290 7.81 -11.65 11.56
N MET A 291 7.81 -10.68 10.63
CA MET A 291 6.66 -9.80 10.42
C MET A 291 5.41 -10.63 10.10
N GLY A 292 5.54 -11.63 9.23
CA GLY A 292 4.45 -12.53 8.89
C GLY A 292 3.95 -13.36 10.06
N ASP A 293 4.84 -13.68 11.00
CA ASP A 293 4.44 -14.40 12.21
C ASP A 293 3.48 -13.55 13.05
N TYR A 294 3.85 -12.28 13.31
CA TYR A 294 3.02 -11.37 14.10
C TYR A 294 1.78 -10.90 13.34
N LEU A 295 1.84 -10.85 12.00
CA LEU A 295 0.69 -10.48 11.17
C LEU A 295 -0.50 -11.42 11.41
N ARG A 296 -0.25 -12.60 11.94
CA ARG A 296 -1.33 -13.53 12.27
C ARG A 296 -2.33 -12.97 13.29
N TYR A 297 -1.95 -11.95 14.09
CA TYR A 297 -2.94 -11.29 14.95
C TYR A 297 -4.11 -10.70 14.16
N SER A 298 -3.88 -10.31 12.90
CA SER A 298 -4.97 -9.82 12.05
C SER A 298 -6.00 -10.89 11.67
N LEU A 299 -5.69 -12.15 11.89
CA LEU A 299 -6.57 -13.26 11.54
C LEU A 299 -7.64 -13.55 12.61
N PHE A 300 -7.59 -12.83 13.73
CA PHE A 300 -8.44 -13.14 14.88
C PHE A 300 -9.46 -12.04 15.16
N ASP A 301 -10.62 -12.45 15.64
CA ASP A 301 -11.66 -11.54 16.11
C ASP A 301 -11.08 -10.54 17.12
N LYS A 302 -11.62 -9.32 17.16
CA LYS A 302 -11.08 -8.23 17.99
C LYS A 302 -10.88 -8.64 19.44
N TYR A 303 -11.88 -9.28 20.04
CA TYR A 303 -11.85 -9.69 21.44
C TYR A 303 -11.82 -11.22 21.58
N PHE A 304 -11.34 -11.90 20.54
CA PHE A 304 -11.17 -13.36 20.54
C PHE A 304 -12.47 -14.10 20.86
N ARG A 305 -13.59 -13.57 20.33
CA ARG A 305 -14.87 -14.27 20.40
C ARG A 305 -15.00 -15.29 19.28
N VAL A 306 -15.85 -16.27 19.48
CA VAL A 306 -16.04 -17.37 18.52
C VAL A 306 -16.60 -16.82 17.21
N ILE A 307 -16.00 -17.24 16.10
CA ILE A 307 -16.48 -16.82 14.77
C ILE A 307 -17.82 -17.50 14.48
N GLY A 308 -18.83 -16.68 14.21
CA GLY A 308 -20.17 -17.18 13.93
C GLY A 308 -21.01 -17.45 15.18
N ASP A 309 -20.45 -17.25 16.36
CA ASP A 309 -21.18 -17.39 17.62
C ASP A 309 -20.56 -16.40 18.62
N SER A 310 -20.72 -15.13 18.31
CA SER A 310 -19.99 -14.05 18.95
C SER A 310 -20.44 -13.73 20.37
N ASP A 311 -21.42 -14.45 20.89
CA ASP A 311 -21.75 -14.35 22.33
C ASP A 311 -20.75 -15.11 23.19
N ARG A 312 -19.89 -15.94 22.59
CA ARG A 312 -18.97 -16.80 23.32
C ARG A 312 -17.52 -16.37 23.18
N ALA A 313 -16.82 -16.37 24.31
CA ALA A 313 -15.37 -16.20 24.34
C ALA A 313 -14.71 -17.51 23.89
N ALA A 314 -13.76 -17.43 22.95
CA ALA A 314 -13.06 -18.60 22.47
C ALA A 314 -11.87 -18.93 23.38
N THR A 315 -11.50 -20.20 23.42
CA THR A 315 -10.33 -20.65 24.17
C THR A 315 -9.19 -21.08 23.22
N GLY A 316 -9.35 -20.89 21.92
CA GLY A 316 -8.35 -21.29 20.94
C GLY A 316 -8.66 -20.69 19.56
N TYR A 317 -8.52 -21.52 18.54
CA TYR A 317 -8.66 -21.06 17.14
C TYR A 317 -10.12 -20.87 16.71
N ASP A 318 -11.09 -21.11 17.58
CA ASP A 318 -12.50 -20.79 17.27
C ASP A 318 -12.70 -19.30 17.03
N SER A 319 -11.76 -18.45 17.46
CA SER A 319 -11.80 -17.00 17.21
C SER A 319 -11.07 -16.58 15.94
N CYS A 320 -10.56 -17.51 15.16
CA CYS A 320 -9.77 -17.23 13.99
C CYS A 320 -10.66 -17.19 12.74
N HIS A 321 -10.79 -16.03 12.10
CA HIS A 321 -11.53 -15.92 10.83
C HIS A 321 -10.63 -16.17 9.63
N TYR A 322 -9.31 -16.23 9.81
CA TYR A 322 -8.31 -16.52 8.78
C TYR A 322 -8.21 -15.48 7.69
N LEU A 323 -8.78 -14.29 7.86
CA LEU A 323 -8.72 -13.20 6.88
C LEU A 323 -7.81 -12.10 7.41
N LEU A 324 -7.21 -11.33 6.48
CA LEU A 324 -6.51 -10.11 6.89
C LEU A 324 -7.57 -9.07 7.22
N SER A 325 -7.68 -8.72 8.48
CA SER A 325 -8.69 -7.77 8.93
C SER A 325 -8.22 -6.32 8.75
N TRP A 326 -9.07 -5.38 9.14
CA TRP A 326 -8.79 -3.95 9.03
C TRP A 326 -7.51 -3.56 9.78
N TYR A 327 -7.32 -4.16 10.95
CA TYR A 327 -6.15 -3.87 11.78
C TYR A 327 -5.93 -5.01 12.77
N TYR A 328 -4.77 -5.00 13.42
CA TYR A 328 -4.61 -5.50 14.78
C TYR A 328 -3.90 -4.41 15.56
N ALA A 329 -4.02 -4.43 16.88
CA ALA A 329 -3.49 -3.36 17.70
C ALA A 329 -3.00 -3.88 19.03
N TRP A 330 -2.10 -3.14 19.64
CA TRP A 330 -1.55 -3.52 20.94
C TRP A 330 -1.09 -2.26 21.68
N GLY A 331 -0.98 -2.39 23.00
CA GLY A 331 -0.51 -1.30 23.81
C GLY A 331 -0.32 -1.70 25.25
N GLY A 332 -0.06 -0.69 26.08
CA GLY A 332 0.15 -0.92 27.50
C GLY A 332 0.42 0.37 28.26
N GLY A 333 0.67 0.26 29.53
CA GLY A 333 0.92 1.40 30.40
C GLY A 333 2.34 1.91 30.31
N ILE A 334 2.48 3.22 30.34
CA ILE A 334 3.79 3.88 30.46
C ILE A 334 4.09 4.01 31.94
N GLY A 335 5.12 3.32 32.40
CA GLY A 335 5.45 3.28 33.83
C GLY A 335 4.47 2.47 34.67
N SER A 336 3.68 1.62 34.01
CA SER A 336 2.70 0.75 34.66
C SER A 336 2.92 -0.69 34.17
N ASP A 337 2.19 -1.64 34.75
CA ASP A 337 2.47 -3.07 34.54
C ASP A 337 1.28 -3.80 33.89
N TRP A 338 0.71 -3.21 32.83
CA TRP A 338 -0.38 -3.84 32.08
C TRP A 338 -0.16 -3.64 30.58
N ALA A 339 -0.67 -4.60 29.80
CA ALA A 339 -0.59 -4.56 28.33
C ALA A 339 -1.81 -5.30 27.76
N TRP A 340 -2.10 -5.02 26.49
CA TRP A 340 -3.23 -5.60 25.79
C TRP A 340 -2.89 -5.82 24.32
N ILE A 341 -3.54 -6.81 23.72
CA ILE A 341 -3.48 -7.08 22.28
C ILE A 341 -4.89 -7.39 21.80
N ILE A 342 -5.27 -6.84 20.67
CA ILE A 342 -6.56 -7.12 20.04
C ILE A 342 -6.37 -7.45 18.56
N GLY A 343 -7.24 -8.31 18.05
CA GLY A 343 -7.41 -8.48 16.61
C GLY A 343 -8.42 -7.48 16.08
N CYS A 344 -9.17 -7.87 15.05
CA CYS A 344 -10.25 -7.06 14.49
C CYS A 344 -11.33 -7.97 13.94
N SER A 345 -12.59 -7.57 14.14
CA SER A 345 -13.75 -8.34 13.70
C SER A 345 -14.17 -8.03 12.27
N HIS A 346 -13.63 -6.94 11.69
CA HIS A 346 -14.09 -6.42 10.39
C HIS A 346 -13.06 -6.76 9.31
N ASN A 347 -13.55 -7.35 8.20
CA ASN A 347 -12.70 -7.83 7.13
C ASN A 347 -13.19 -7.28 5.79
N HIS A 348 -12.29 -6.61 5.04
CA HIS A 348 -12.58 -6.07 3.71
C HIS A 348 -11.81 -6.88 2.67
N PHE A 349 -12.42 -7.12 1.50
CA PHE A 349 -11.71 -7.85 0.44
C PHE A 349 -10.42 -7.14 0.02
N GLY A 350 -10.42 -5.82 0.07
CA GLY A 350 -9.28 -5.01 -0.36
C GLY A 350 -8.04 -5.16 0.49
N TYR A 351 -8.18 -5.70 1.71
CA TYR A 351 -7.06 -5.92 2.62
C TYR A 351 -6.42 -7.29 2.46
N GLN A 352 -7.07 -8.21 1.73
CA GLN A 352 -6.57 -9.58 1.57
C GLN A 352 -5.32 -9.60 0.70
N ASN A 353 -4.47 -10.58 0.95
CA ASN A 353 -3.27 -10.80 0.15
C ASN A 353 -2.98 -12.30 0.07
N PRO A 354 -3.63 -13.00 -0.86
CA PRO A 354 -3.40 -14.44 -1.01
C PRO A 354 -1.95 -14.77 -1.38
N PHE A 355 -1.27 -13.86 -2.07
CA PHE A 355 0.14 -14.09 -2.41
C PHE A 355 0.99 -14.16 -1.14
N ALA A 356 0.80 -13.23 -0.21
CA ALA A 356 1.55 -13.26 1.05
C ALA A 356 1.24 -14.54 1.84
N ALA A 357 -0.03 -14.92 1.93
CA ALA A 357 -0.41 -16.17 2.62
C ALA A 357 0.25 -17.39 1.98
N TYR A 358 0.30 -17.41 0.65
CA TYR A 358 0.91 -18.49 -0.11
C TYR A 358 2.41 -18.62 0.22
N VAL A 359 3.15 -17.51 0.17
CA VAL A 359 4.60 -17.59 0.39
C VAL A 359 4.94 -17.83 1.87
N LEU A 360 4.14 -17.30 2.79
CA LEU A 360 4.36 -17.55 4.23
C LEU A 360 4.07 -19.01 4.59
N SER A 361 3.24 -19.70 3.83
CA SER A 361 2.91 -21.09 4.10
C SER A 361 3.77 -22.08 3.32
N THR A 362 4.32 -21.69 2.17
CA THR A 362 4.99 -22.66 1.29
C THR A 362 6.47 -22.39 1.01
N ASP A 363 6.91 -21.12 1.07
CA ASP A 363 8.29 -20.78 0.73
C ASP A 363 9.19 -21.15 1.92
N PRO A 364 10.17 -22.03 1.74
CA PRO A 364 11.00 -22.46 2.88
C PRO A 364 11.80 -21.33 3.52
N ASP A 365 12.08 -20.24 2.79
CA ASP A 365 12.82 -19.11 3.34
C ASP A 365 11.92 -18.15 4.12
N LEU A 366 10.62 -18.11 3.80
CA LEU A 366 9.69 -17.15 4.42
C LEU A 366 8.79 -17.78 5.47
N LYS A 367 8.80 -19.09 5.66
CA LYS A 367 8.01 -19.74 6.70
C LYS A 367 8.39 -19.15 8.06
N PRO A 368 7.41 -18.61 8.82
CA PRO A 368 7.74 -18.07 10.13
C PRO A 368 8.13 -19.15 11.13
N LYS A 369 8.83 -18.75 12.18
CA LYS A 369 9.37 -19.64 13.20
C LYS A 369 8.32 -20.33 14.05
N SER A 370 7.20 -19.66 14.33
CA SER A 370 6.20 -20.20 15.26
C SER A 370 5.61 -21.50 14.72
N SER A 371 5.35 -22.42 15.61
CA SER A 371 5.05 -23.82 15.25
C SER A 371 3.79 -23.97 14.41
N ASN A 372 2.80 -23.10 14.60
CA ASN A 372 1.54 -23.19 13.85
C ASN A 372 1.47 -22.19 12.69
N ALA A 373 2.49 -21.36 12.48
CA ALA A 373 2.39 -20.25 11.55
C ALA A 373 2.15 -20.68 10.10
N SER A 374 2.89 -21.69 9.62
CA SER A 374 2.71 -22.16 8.23
C SER A 374 1.31 -22.72 8.03
N ARG A 375 0.79 -23.46 9.01
CA ARG A 375 -0.58 -24.00 8.95
C ARG A 375 -1.60 -22.86 8.94
N ASP A 376 -1.40 -21.85 9.78
CA ASP A 376 -2.31 -20.70 9.85
C ASP A 376 -2.37 -19.98 8.51
N TRP A 377 -1.20 -19.76 7.88
CA TRP A 377 -1.17 -19.08 6.59
C TRP A 377 -1.72 -19.94 5.47
N ALA A 378 -1.52 -21.27 5.52
CA ALA A 378 -2.15 -22.17 4.54
C ALA A 378 -3.68 -22.10 4.64
N ASN A 379 -4.20 -22.11 5.87
CA ASN A 379 -5.64 -21.98 6.10
C ASN A 379 -6.15 -20.59 5.67
N SER A 380 -5.36 -19.56 5.92
CA SER A 380 -5.70 -18.21 5.50
C SER A 380 -5.79 -18.12 3.98
N LEU A 381 -4.85 -18.70 3.26
CA LEU A 381 -4.89 -18.71 1.78
C LEU A 381 -6.22 -19.28 1.29
N GLU A 382 -6.64 -20.43 1.83
CA GLU A 382 -7.91 -21.06 1.46
C GLU A 382 -9.09 -20.14 1.75
N ARG A 383 -9.11 -19.58 2.96
CA ARG A 383 -10.24 -18.71 3.37
C ARG A 383 -10.29 -17.43 2.57
N GLN A 384 -9.13 -16.84 2.24
CA GLN A 384 -9.08 -15.64 1.42
C GLN A 384 -9.63 -15.90 0.02
N ILE A 385 -9.28 -17.02 -0.60
CA ILE A 385 -9.81 -17.38 -1.92
C ILE A 385 -11.34 -17.50 -1.85
N GLU A 386 -11.85 -18.21 -0.87
CA GLU A 386 -13.29 -18.36 -0.67
C GLU A 386 -13.98 -17.00 -0.47
N PHE A 387 -13.31 -16.10 0.26
CA PHE A 387 -13.83 -14.76 0.55
C PHE A 387 -14.06 -13.97 -0.74
N TYR A 388 -13.08 -13.97 -1.64
CA TYR A 388 -13.23 -13.33 -2.95
C TYR A 388 -14.37 -13.97 -3.75
N GLN A 389 -14.44 -15.30 -3.74
CA GLN A 389 -15.49 -16.02 -4.47
C GLN A 389 -16.88 -15.66 -3.95
N TRP A 390 -17.00 -15.52 -2.63
CA TRP A 390 -18.27 -15.14 -2.00
C TRP A 390 -18.67 -13.72 -2.40
N LEU A 391 -17.72 -12.80 -2.50
CA LEU A 391 -18.00 -11.37 -2.67
C LEU A 391 -18.07 -10.93 -4.13
N GLN A 392 -17.83 -11.83 -5.08
CA GLN A 392 -17.82 -11.41 -6.48
C GLN A 392 -19.21 -11.14 -7.00
N SER A 393 -19.42 -9.92 -7.50
CA SER A 393 -20.71 -9.47 -8.03
C SER A 393 -21.07 -10.16 -9.33
N ALA A 394 -22.32 -10.00 -9.75
CA ALA A 394 -22.81 -10.53 -11.03
C ALA A 394 -21.95 -10.01 -12.19
N GLU A 395 -21.48 -8.78 -12.13
CA GLU A 395 -20.66 -8.18 -13.19
C GLU A 395 -19.19 -8.57 -13.13
N GLY A 396 -18.69 -8.90 -11.94
CA GLY A 396 -17.30 -9.33 -11.78
C GLY A 396 -16.50 -8.61 -10.70
N ALA A 397 -16.89 -7.41 -10.32
CA ALA A 397 -16.22 -6.66 -9.25
C ALA A 397 -16.48 -7.31 -7.89
N ILE A 398 -15.60 -7.05 -6.94
CA ILE A 398 -15.64 -7.66 -5.60
C ILE A 398 -16.23 -6.66 -4.61
N ALA A 399 -17.14 -7.09 -3.76
CA ALA A 399 -17.91 -6.18 -2.90
C ALA A 399 -17.63 -6.38 -1.42
N GLY A 400 -17.35 -5.31 -0.72
CA GLY A 400 -17.44 -5.22 0.74
C GLY A 400 -16.61 -6.23 1.51
N GLY A 401 -17.26 -6.81 2.51
CA GLY A 401 -16.60 -7.76 3.37
C GLY A 401 -17.54 -8.37 4.40
N ALA A 402 -16.97 -8.75 5.53
CA ALA A 402 -17.70 -9.45 6.59
C ALA A 402 -17.29 -8.99 7.96
N THR A 403 -18.19 -9.12 8.92
CA THR A 403 -17.86 -8.83 10.32
C THR A 403 -18.41 -9.90 11.24
N ASN A 404 -17.62 -10.21 12.27
CA ASN A 404 -18.07 -11.05 13.39
C ASN A 404 -18.73 -10.21 14.49
N SER A 405 -18.65 -8.88 14.39
CA SER A 405 -19.19 -7.98 15.41
C SER A 405 -20.22 -7.05 14.77
N TRP A 406 -21.45 -7.53 14.68
CA TRP A 406 -22.51 -6.76 14.04
C TRP A 406 -22.70 -5.42 14.74
N ASN A 407 -22.70 -4.36 13.96
CA ASN A 407 -22.76 -2.98 14.44
C ASN A 407 -21.60 -2.59 15.37
N GLY A 408 -20.51 -3.38 15.37
CA GLY A 408 -19.36 -3.12 16.24
C GLY A 408 -19.57 -3.52 17.70
N ARG A 409 -20.68 -4.16 18.00
CA ARG A 409 -21.06 -4.47 19.40
C ARG A 409 -21.56 -5.91 19.57
N TYR A 410 -21.22 -6.78 18.62
CA TYR A 410 -21.61 -8.20 18.65
C TYR A 410 -23.11 -8.39 18.81
N GLU A 411 -23.89 -7.52 18.14
CA GLU A 411 -25.36 -7.63 18.15
C GLU A 411 -25.80 -8.81 17.26
N ASP A 412 -27.01 -9.25 17.49
CA ASP A 412 -27.59 -10.33 16.67
C ASP A 412 -27.65 -9.91 15.21
N ILE A 413 -27.16 -10.79 14.33
CA ILE A 413 -27.20 -10.55 12.89
C ILE A 413 -28.65 -10.66 12.39
N PRO A 414 -29.17 -9.67 11.67
CA PRO A 414 -30.53 -9.80 11.11
C PRO A 414 -30.62 -11.03 10.18
N SER A 415 -31.76 -11.69 10.19
CA SER A 415 -31.94 -12.95 9.46
C SER A 415 -31.83 -12.81 7.95
N ASN A 416 -32.03 -11.59 7.43
CA ASN A 416 -31.94 -11.32 5.99
C ASN A 416 -30.54 -10.94 5.50
N VAL A 417 -29.53 -10.95 6.37
CA VAL A 417 -28.17 -10.60 6.00
C VAL A 417 -27.41 -11.86 5.61
N SER A 418 -26.73 -11.80 4.47
CA SER A 418 -25.86 -12.88 3.97
C SER A 418 -24.72 -13.14 4.94
N THR A 419 -24.30 -14.40 5.06
CA THR A 419 -23.20 -14.76 5.96
C THR A 419 -22.12 -15.58 5.28
N PHE A 420 -20.89 -15.46 5.82
CA PHE A 420 -19.70 -16.18 5.39
C PHE A 420 -19.07 -16.80 6.64
N TYR A 421 -19.16 -18.10 6.79
CA TYR A 421 -18.69 -18.80 8.01
C TYR A 421 -19.30 -18.16 9.26
N GLY A 422 -20.57 -17.72 9.17
CA GLY A 422 -21.27 -17.13 10.30
C GLY A 422 -21.03 -15.63 10.50
N MET A 423 -20.10 -15.03 9.76
CA MET A 423 -19.89 -13.58 9.80
C MET A 423 -20.85 -12.89 8.85
N ALA A 424 -21.33 -11.70 9.23
CA ALA A 424 -22.32 -10.96 8.46
C ALA A 424 -21.66 -10.15 7.33
N TYR A 425 -22.31 -10.16 6.15
CA TYR A 425 -21.90 -9.25 5.07
C TYR A 425 -22.05 -7.80 5.52
N ILE A 426 -21.07 -6.98 5.19
CA ILE A 426 -21.11 -5.55 5.44
C ILE A 426 -20.48 -4.83 4.25
N GLU A 427 -21.15 -3.79 3.76
CA GLU A 427 -20.73 -3.12 2.53
C GLU A 427 -19.44 -2.33 2.72
N ASN A 428 -19.29 -1.63 3.84
CA ASN A 428 -18.10 -0.81 4.10
C ASN A 428 -17.50 -1.20 5.45
N PRO A 429 -16.76 -2.33 5.51
CA PRO A 429 -16.29 -2.83 6.81
C PRO A 429 -15.17 -2.02 7.45
N VAL A 430 -14.47 -1.17 6.69
CA VAL A 430 -13.34 -0.41 7.25
C VAL A 430 -13.62 1.09 7.35
N TYR A 431 -14.35 1.67 6.38
CA TYR A 431 -14.74 3.08 6.41
C TYR A 431 -16.13 3.21 5.80
N ALA A 432 -16.95 4.06 6.37
CA ALA A 432 -18.22 4.44 5.74
C ALA A 432 -18.21 5.90 5.28
N ASP A 433 -17.25 6.71 5.78
CA ASP A 433 -17.05 8.07 5.30
C ASP A 433 -15.54 8.33 5.16
N PRO A 434 -14.99 8.26 3.92
CA PRO A 434 -15.64 7.82 2.67
C PRO A 434 -15.86 6.31 2.67
N GLY A 435 -16.80 5.88 1.85
CA GLY A 435 -17.12 4.46 1.77
C GLY A 435 -15.95 3.64 1.23
N SER A 436 -15.54 2.63 1.99
CA SER A 436 -14.39 1.81 1.61
C SER A 436 -14.66 0.99 0.37
N ASN A 437 -15.93 0.67 0.12
CA ASN A 437 -16.32 -0.18 -0.99
C ASN A 437 -16.64 0.62 -2.26
N THR A 438 -16.52 1.95 -2.22
CA THR A 438 -16.84 2.81 -3.36
C THR A 438 -15.61 3.29 -4.13
N TRP A 439 -14.41 3.12 -3.57
CA TRP A 439 -13.19 3.52 -4.24
C TRP A 439 -12.69 2.39 -5.14
N PHE A 440 -12.55 2.67 -6.43
CA PHE A 440 -12.11 1.68 -7.41
C PHE A 440 -10.71 1.12 -7.08
N GLY A 441 -9.88 1.88 -6.39
CA GLY A 441 -8.53 1.44 -6.03
C GLY A 441 -8.51 0.16 -5.19
N MET A 442 -9.54 -0.08 -4.38
CA MET A 442 -9.60 -1.35 -3.63
C MET A 442 -9.70 -2.55 -4.58
N GLN A 443 -10.39 -2.38 -5.72
CA GLN A 443 -10.49 -3.43 -6.73
C GLN A 443 -9.11 -3.77 -7.30
N THR A 444 -8.38 -2.75 -7.75
CA THR A 444 -7.10 -2.98 -8.44
C THR A 444 -6.02 -3.46 -7.48
N TRP A 445 -5.94 -2.88 -6.29
CA TRP A 445 -4.98 -3.33 -5.28
C TRP A 445 -5.16 -4.82 -4.97
N SER A 446 -6.40 -5.18 -4.70
CA SER A 446 -6.74 -6.52 -4.25
C SER A 446 -6.51 -7.54 -5.37
N MET A 447 -7.00 -7.24 -6.56
CA MET A 447 -6.92 -8.19 -7.68
C MET A 447 -5.51 -8.31 -8.24
N GLN A 448 -4.65 -7.32 -8.02
CA GLN A 448 -3.22 -7.45 -8.34
C GLN A 448 -2.62 -8.63 -7.60
N ARG A 449 -2.95 -8.78 -6.34
CA ARG A 449 -2.42 -9.87 -5.49
C ARG A 449 -2.95 -11.23 -5.94
N ILE A 450 -4.19 -11.27 -6.39
CA ILE A 450 -4.79 -12.48 -6.97
C ILE A 450 -4.11 -12.84 -8.31
N ALA A 451 -3.91 -11.84 -9.18
CA ALA A 451 -3.29 -12.07 -10.48
C ALA A 451 -1.85 -12.57 -10.33
N GLU A 452 -1.11 -11.95 -9.43
CA GLU A 452 0.26 -12.34 -9.11
C GLU A 452 0.31 -13.75 -8.53
N TYR A 453 -0.62 -14.06 -7.63
CA TYR A 453 -0.75 -15.39 -7.03
C TYR A 453 -1.05 -16.44 -8.11
N TYR A 454 -2.01 -16.15 -9.01
CA TYR A 454 -2.32 -17.10 -10.09
C TYR A 454 -1.11 -17.31 -11.00
N TYR A 455 -0.44 -16.23 -11.38
CA TYR A 455 0.75 -16.31 -12.25
C TYR A 455 1.84 -17.18 -11.63
N GLU A 456 2.11 -17.00 -10.34
CA GLU A 456 3.22 -17.67 -9.68
C GLU A 456 2.87 -19.11 -9.29
N SER A 457 1.63 -19.38 -8.91
CA SER A 457 1.21 -20.69 -8.38
C SER A 457 0.54 -21.60 -9.41
N GLY A 458 -0.13 -21.02 -10.40
CA GLY A 458 -0.95 -21.79 -11.34
C GLY A 458 -2.23 -22.35 -10.71
N ASP A 459 -2.69 -21.80 -9.59
CA ASP A 459 -3.86 -22.30 -8.87
C ASP A 459 -5.14 -21.99 -9.63
N GLU A 460 -5.69 -23.00 -10.30
CA GLU A 460 -6.85 -22.84 -11.19
C GLU A 460 -8.12 -22.40 -10.46
N ARG A 461 -8.17 -22.52 -9.12
CA ARG A 461 -9.33 -22.09 -8.36
C ARG A 461 -9.59 -20.58 -8.51
N VAL A 462 -8.53 -19.79 -8.71
CA VAL A 462 -8.69 -18.34 -8.87
C VAL A 462 -8.82 -17.92 -10.33
N ARG A 463 -8.72 -18.83 -11.27
CA ARG A 463 -8.77 -18.48 -12.70
C ARG A 463 -10.12 -17.89 -13.10
N ASP A 464 -11.21 -18.56 -12.74
CA ASP A 464 -12.55 -18.08 -13.09
C ASP A 464 -12.84 -16.72 -12.43
N LEU A 465 -12.45 -16.60 -11.17
CA LEU A 465 -12.57 -15.35 -10.41
C LEU A 465 -11.85 -14.21 -11.13
N LEU A 466 -10.60 -14.45 -11.50
CA LEU A 466 -9.75 -13.45 -12.14
C LEU A 466 -10.24 -13.10 -13.55
N ASP A 467 -10.63 -14.12 -14.33
CA ASP A 467 -11.13 -13.90 -15.69
C ASP A 467 -12.40 -13.03 -15.67
N LYS A 468 -13.32 -13.32 -14.76
CA LYS A 468 -14.58 -12.57 -14.66
C LYS A 468 -14.30 -11.12 -14.24
N TRP A 469 -13.40 -10.94 -13.25
CA TRP A 469 -13.03 -9.59 -12.81
C TRP A 469 -12.36 -8.82 -13.94
N ALA A 470 -11.43 -9.46 -14.66
CA ALA A 470 -10.69 -8.80 -15.75
C ALA A 470 -11.63 -8.40 -16.88
N ALA A 471 -12.62 -9.24 -17.21
CA ALA A 471 -13.62 -8.89 -18.23
C ALA A 471 -14.38 -7.62 -17.83
N TRP A 472 -14.80 -7.54 -16.54
CA TRP A 472 -15.47 -6.34 -16.06
C TRP A 472 -14.53 -5.12 -16.09
N ALA A 473 -13.31 -5.27 -15.56
CA ALA A 473 -12.36 -4.16 -15.50
C ALA A 473 -12.03 -3.63 -16.89
N ASN A 474 -11.78 -4.54 -17.84
CA ASN A 474 -11.48 -4.13 -19.22
C ASN A 474 -12.66 -3.37 -19.84
N SER A 475 -13.89 -3.69 -19.44
CA SER A 475 -15.10 -3.04 -20.00
C SER A 475 -15.28 -1.61 -19.51
N VAL A 476 -14.62 -1.21 -18.43
CA VAL A 476 -14.82 0.12 -17.82
C VAL A 476 -13.61 1.05 -18.00
N ILE A 477 -12.62 0.66 -18.78
CA ILE A 477 -11.48 1.52 -19.14
C ILE A 477 -11.82 2.28 -20.41
N LYS A 478 -11.51 3.57 -20.45
CA LYS A 478 -11.70 4.40 -21.65
C LYS A 478 -10.40 5.06 -22.04
N PHE A 479 -10.08 5.06 -23.33
CA PHE A 479 -8.94 5.77 -23.87
C PHE A 479 -9.44 6.88 -24.79
N ASN A 480 -8.96 8.09 -24.57
CA ASN A 480 -9.41 9.29 -25.30
C ASN A 480 -8.44 9.61 -26.44
N ALA A 481 -8.98 10.29 -27.47
CA ALA A 481 -8.18 10.64 -28.64
C ALA A 481 -7.04 11.60 -28.32
N ASP A 482 -7.14 12.34 -27.22
CA ASP A 482 -6.10 13.32 -26.83
C ASP A 482 -4.96 12.67 -26.02
N GLY A 483 -4.94 11.35 -25.91
CA GLY A 483 -3.88 10.65 -25.19
C GLY A 483 -4.14 10.49 -23.70
N THR A 484 -5.30 10.92 -23.22
CA THR A 484 -5.68 10.70 -21.82
C THR A 484 -6.51 9.42 -21.70
N PHE A 485 -6.73 9.00 -20.46
CA PHE A 485 -7.54 7.82 -20.18
C PHE A 485 -8.53 8.15 -19.06
N GLU A 486 -9.53 7.29 -18.93
CA GLU A 486 -10.48 7.35 -17.82
C GLU A 486 -10.70 5.96 -17.28
N ILE A 487 -10.65 5.85 -15.95
CA ILE A 487 -10.99 4.62 -15.22
C ILE A 487 -12.01 5.01 -14.16
N PRO A 488 -12.73 4.03 -13.59
CA PRO A 488 -13.65 4.37 -12.51
C PRO A 488 -12.93 5.11 -11.38
N ASN A 489 -13.59 6.13 -10.85
CA ASN A 489 -13.17 6.81 -9.64
C ASN A 489 -14.02 6.31 -8.48
N GLU A 490 -15.32 6.45 -8.62
CA GLU A 490 -16.29 6.00 -7.62
C GLU A 490 -17.20 4.95 -8.25
N ILE A 491 -17.45 3.87 -7.50
CA ILE A 491 -18.40 2.82 -7.88
C ILE A 491 -19.45 2.71 -6.78
N ASP A 492 -20.58 2.12 -7.12
CA ASP A 492 -21.71 1.98 -6.17
C ASP A 492 -22.25 0.57 -6.26
N TRP A 493 -22.96 0.17 -5.22
CA TRP A 493 -23.37 -1.22 -5.03
C TRP A 493 -24.86 -1.33 -4.75
N GLU A 494 -25.43 -2.44 -5.21
CA GLU A 494 -26.82 -2.80 -4.92
C GLU A 494 -26.84 -4.26 -4.49
N GLY A 495 -27.51 -4.55 -3.38
CA GLY A 495 -27.72 -5.90 -2.91
C GLY A 495 -26.59 -6.44 -2.06
N GLN A 496 -26.50 -7.76 -2.00
CA GLN A 496 -25.53 -8.49 -1.18
C GLN A 496 -25.26 -9.84 -1.83
N PRO A 497 -24.15 -10.51 -1.45
CA PRO A 497 -23.90 -11.85 -1.97
C PRO A 497 -24.90 -12.86 -1.39
N ASP A 498 -25.01 -14.01 -2.03
CA ASP A 498 -25.72 -15.15 -1.44
C ASP A 498 -24.91 -15.65 -0.24
N THR A 499 -25.58 -16.20 0.76
CA THR A 499 -24.88 -16.81 1.90
C THR A 499 -23.93 -17.90 1.38
N TRP A 500 -22.71 -17.93 1.91
CA TRP A 500 -21.68 -18.89 1.50
C TRP A 500 -22.11 -20.31 1.92
N THR A 501 -22.07 -21.24 0.98
CA THR A 501 -22.44 -22.63 1.20
C THR A 501 -21.27 -23.59 0.91
N GLY A 502 -20.06 -23.05 0.77
CA GLY A 502 -18.87 -23.85 0.48
C GLY A 502 -18.44 -23.80 -0.98
N ARG A 503 -19.16 -23.06 -1.81
CA ARG A 503 -18.82 -22.91 -3.23
C ARG A 503 -19.37 -21.59 -3.77
N PRO A 504 -18.78 -21.06 -4.86
CA PRO A 504 -19.24 -19.81 -5.45
C PRO A 504 -20.65 -19.91 -5.98
N SER A 505 -21.38 -18.79 -5.95
CA SER A 505 -22.68 -18.63 -6.61
C SER A 505 -22.56 -17.50 -7.64
N ASN A 506 -23.60 -17.31 -8.45
CA ASN A 506 -23.62 -16.23 -9.43
C ASN A 506 -23.90 -14.87 -8.79
N ASN A 507 -24.30 -14.83 -7.53
CA ASN A 507 -24.61 -13.59 -6.80
C ASN A 507 -25.52 -12.67 -7.62
N SER A 508 -26.64 -13.20 -8.09
CA SER A 508 -27.55 -12.45 -8.96
C SER A 508 -28.20 -11.24 -8.28
N ASN A 509 -28.07 -11.14 -6.95
CA ASN A 509 -28.56 -10.00 -6.17
C ASN A 509 -27.47 -9.06 -5.71
N LEU A 510 -26.26 -9.16 -6.29
CA LEU A 510 -25.16 -8.27 -5.94
C LEU A 510 -24.64 -7.62 -7.22
N HIS A 511 -24.77 -6.29 -7.31
CA HIS A 511 -24.44 -5.56 -8.53
C HIS A 511 -23.55 -4.36 -8.26
N VAL A 512 -22.68 -4.06 -9.21
CA VAL A 512 -21.82 -2.88 -9.20
C VAL A 512 -22.18 -1.98 -10.39
N LYS A 513 -22.03 -0.68 -10.20
CA LYS A 513 -22.09 0.29 -11.30
C LYS A 513 -21.03 1.36 -11.08
N VAL A 514 -20.55 1.93 -12.17
CA VAL A 514 -19.60 3.04 -12.10
C VAL A 514 -20.38 4.34 -11.94
N VAL A 515 -20.04 5.13 -10.93
CA VAL A 515 -20.70 6.40 -10.64
C VAL A 515 -19.97 7.56 -11.32
N SER A 516 -18.63 7.55 -11.28
CA SER A 516 -17.82 8.62 -11.88
C SER A 516 -16.50 8.05 -12.39
N TYR A 517 -15.89 8.76 -13.29
CA TYR A 517 -14.63 8.42 -13.94
C TYR A 517 -13.56 9.44 -13.58
N GLY A 518 -12.32 9.02 -13.60
CA GLY A 518 -11.18 9.89 -13.34
C GLY A 518 -9.90 9.28 -13.87
N ALA A 519 -8.80 9.90 -13.52
CA ALA A 519 -7.47 9.46 -13.97
C ALA A 519 -6.51 9.38 -12.78
N ASP A 520 -6.85 8.57 -11.80
CA ASP A 520 -5.96 8.31 -10.66
C ASP A 520 -4.80 7.46 -11.15
N LEU A 521 -3.60 8.04 -11.16
CA LEU A 521 -2.44 7.41 -11.78
C LEU A 521 -1.94 6.21 -11.00
N GLY A 522 -2.03 6.25 -9.68
CA GLY A 522 -1.66 5.08 -8.86
C GLY A 522 -2.59 3.91 -9.10
N VAL A 523 -3.89 4.19 -9.15
CA VAL A 523 -4.89 3.14 -9.41
C VAL A 523 -4.73 2.59 -10.83
N ALA A 524 -4.51 3.46 -11.81
CA ALA A 524 -4.27 3.02 -13.19
C ALA A 524 -3.03 2.13 -13.29
N SER A 525 -1.99 2.47 -12.52
CA SER A 525 -0.74 1.68 -12.49
C SER A 525 -0.99 0.30 -11.88
N SER A 526 -1.75 0.24 -10.79
CA SER A 526 -2.14 -1.02 -10.17
C SER A 526 -2.99 -1.87 -11.12
N LEU A 527 -3.91 -1.22 -11.83
CA LEU A 527 -4.75 -1.88 -12.84
C LEU A 527 -3.88 -2.47 -13.96
N ALA A 528 -2.94 -1.68 -14.48
CA ALA A 528 -2.02 -2.16 -15.54
C ALA A 528 -1.21 -3.36 -15.05
N ASN A 529 -0.73 -3.32 -13.82
CA ASN A 529 0.01 -4.42 -13.21
C ASN A 529 -0.86 -5.69 -13.14
N THR A 530 -2.09 -5.54 -12.67
CA THR A 530 -3.05 -6.65 -12.57
C THR A 530 -3.31 -7.27 -13.95
N LEU A 531 -3.59 -6.42 -14.94
CA LEU A 531 -3.92 -6.89 -16.29
C LEU A 531 -2.70 -7.53 -16.98
N ALA A 532 -1.49 -7.02 -16.69
CA ALA A 532 -0.27 -7.62 -17.24
C ALA A 532 -0.09 -9.06 -16.73
N TYR A 533 -0.23 -9.27 -15.42
CA TYR A 533 -0.15 -10.63 -14.86
C TYR A 533 -1.26 -11.52 -15.38
N HIS A 534 -2.49 -11.00 -15.48
CA HIS A 534 -3.61 -11.76 -16.03
C HIS A 534 -3.32 -12.17 -17.48
N ALA A 535 -2.86 -11.24 -18.28
CA ALA A 535 -2.54 -11.50 -19.70
C ALA A 535 -1.45 -12.56 -19.84
N LYS A 536 -0.39 -12.45 -19.04
CA LYS A 536 0.72 -13.40 -19.14
C LYS A 536 0.30 -14.80 -18.72
N ALA A 537 -0.48 -14.89 -17.63
CA ALA A 537 -0.89 -16.19 -17.08
C ALA A 537 -1.92 -16.88 -17.95
N THR A 538 -2.77 -16.14 -18.67
CA THR A 538 -3.92 -16.71 -19.39
C THR A 538 -3.84 -16.57 -20.90
N GLY A 539 -2.98 -15.70 -21.42
CA GLY A 539 -2.94 -15.38 -22.85
C GLY A 539 -4.01 -14.38 -23.28
N ASN A 540 -4.63 -13.66 -22.34
CA ASN A 540 -5.72 -12.73 -22.66
C ASN A 540 -5.16 -11.46 -23.32
N GLU A 541 -5.46 -11.29 -24.62
CA GLU A 541 -4.92 -10.16 -25.41
C GLU A 541 -5.55 -8.81 -25.01
N THR A 542 -6.82 -8.79 -24.64
CA THR A 542 -7.45 -7.54 -24.20
C THR A 542 -6.77 -7.00 -22.96
N SER A 543 -6.49 -7.85 -21.99
CA SER A 543 -5.75 -7.46 -20.78
C SER A 543 -4.36 -6.97 -21.12
N ARG A 544 -3.67 -7.62 -22.03
CA ARG A 544 -2.32 -7.20 -22.44
C ARG A 544 -2.35 -5.82 -23.09
N GLU A 545 -3.26 -5.64 -24.05
CA GLU A 545 -3.38 -4.36 -24.75
C GLU A 545 -3.73 -3.21 -23.79
N ASN A 546 -4.66 -3.46 -22.88
CA ASN A 546 -5.08 -2.42 -21.93
C ASN A 546 -3.99 -2.11 -20.92
N ALA A 547 -3.24 -3.12 -20.44
CA ALA A 547 -2.10 -2.88 -19.57
C ALA A 547 -1.09 -1.97 -20.26
N LYS A 548 -0.74 -2.32 -21.50
CA LYS A 548 0.22 -1.54 -22.30
C LYS A 548 -0.28 -0.12 -22.54
N LYS A 549 -1.52 0.02 -22.96
CA LYS A 549 -2.10 1.35 -23.25
C LYS A 549 -2.12 2.25 -22.00
N LEU A 550 -2.47 1.69 -20.85
CA LEU A 550 -2.46 2.49 -19.60
C LEU A 550 -1.06 2.97 -19.28
N LEU A 551 -0.07 2.07 -19.37
CA LEU A 551 1.32 2.46 -19.09
C LEU A 551 1.82 3.48 -20.10
N ASP A 552 1.50 3.29 -21.38
CA ASP A 552 1.94 4.21 -22.44
C ASP A 552 1.27 5.59 -22.28
N CYS A 553 -0.03 5.63 -21.98
CA CYS A 553 -0.72 6.90 -21.73
C CYS A 553 -0.07 7.68 -20.57
N MET A 554 0.22 6.98 -19.48
CA MET A 554 0.81 7.65 -18.32
C MET A 554 2.23 8.13 -18.63
N TRP A 555 3.01 7.30 -19.31
CA TRP A 555 4.37 7.65 -19.69
C TRP A 555 4.40 8.86 -20.61
N ASN A 556 3.54 8.87 -21.62
CA ASN A 556 3.57 9.89 -22.66
C ASN A 556 2.90 11.20 -22.25
N ASN A 557 1.90 11.16 -21.36
CA ASN A 557 1.04 12.33 -21.15
C ASN A 557 0.99 12.85 -19.71
N TYR A 558 1.60 12.13 -18.75
CA TYR A 558 1.46 12.51 -17.33
C TYR A 558 2.81 12.71 -16.62
N GLN A 559 3.93 12.61 -17.34
CA GLN A 559 5.23 12.79 -16.72
C GLN A 559 5.56 14.25 -16.48
N ASP A 560 6.32 14.48 -15.40
CA ASP A 560 6.98 15.75 -15.14
C ASP A 560 8.37 15.46 -14.56
N ASP A 561 9.05 16.49 -14.07
CA ASP A 561 10.42 16.34 -13.58
C ASP A 561 10.50 15.44 -12.35
N LYS A 562 9.42 15.32 -11.60
CA LYS A 562 9.42 14.54 -10.33
C LYS A 562 8.87 13.13 -10.48
N GLY A 563 8.12 12.88 -11.55
CA GLY A 563 7.52 11.57 -11.77
C GLY A 563 6.30 11.66 -12.66
N ILE A 564 5.17 11.15 -12.19
CA ILE A 564 3.89 11.30 -12.88
C ILE A 564 2.93 12.07 -11.99
N ALA A 565 2.08 12.89 -12.60
CA ALA A 565 1.10 13.69 -11.86
C ALA A 565 -0.02 14.13 -12.77
N SER A 566 -1.17 14.43 -12.18
CA SER A 566 -2.30 15.03 -12.87
C SER A 566 -2.95 16.06 -11.94
N VAL A 567 -3.71 16.97 -12.53
CA VAL A 567 -4.42 18.00 -11.77
C VAL A 567 -5.62 17.37 -11.07
N GLU A 568 -5.77 17.66 -9.79
CA GLU A 568 -6.91 17.20 -8.96
C GLU A 568 -7.72 18.41 -8.51
N LYS A 569 -9.03 18.29 -8.65
CA LYS A 569 -9.99 19.28 -8.14
C LYS A 569 -10.55 18.74 -6.84
N ARG A 570 -10.20 19.39 -5.72
CA ARG A 570 -10.54 18.90 -4.38
C ARG A 570 -11.69 19.73 -3.78
N SER A 571 -12.90 19.40 -4.19
CA SER A 571 -14.10 20.05 -3.64
C SER A 571 -14.27 19.75 -2.14
N ASP A 572 -13.75 18.62 -1.69
CA ASP A 572 -13.79 18.25 -0.26
C ASP A 572 -12.94 19.17 0.61
N TYR A 573 -12.04 19.96 0.02
CA TYR A 573 -11.18 20.85 0.81
C TYR A 573 -11.95 22.02 1.43
N SER A 574 -13.20 22.27 1.04
CA SER A 574 -14.06 23.19 1.79
C SER A 574 -14.17 22.76 3.26
N ARG A 575 -14.01 21.47 3.53
CA ARG A 575 -14.07 20.92 4.88
C ARG A 575 -12.96 21.43 5.80
N PHE A 576 -11.86 21.99 5.26
CA PHE A 576 -10.89 22.69 6.11
C PHE A 576 -11.57 23.75 6.99
N LEU A 577 -12.50 24.48 6.41
CA LEU A 577 -13.15 25.62 7.05
C LEU A 577 -14.51 25.29 7.65
N GLU A 578 -15.12 24.20 7.20
CA GLU A 578 -16.52 23.91 7.54
C GLU A 578 -16.69 22.72 8.47
N GLN A 579 -15.81 21.72 8.38
CA GLN A 579 -16.00 20.46 9.11
C GLN A 579 -15.79 20.63 10.59
N GLU A 580 -16.84 20.49 11.37
CA GLU A 580 -16.74 20.43 12.82
C GLU A 580 -16.12 19.09 13.23
N VAL A 581 -15.22 19.15 14.20
CA VAL A 581 -14.60 17.96 14.78
C VAL A 581 -15.26 17.75 16.14
N TYR A 582 -15.89 16.59 16.32
CA TYR A 582 -16.61 16.35 17.57
C TYR A 582 -15.66 16.26 18.76
N VAL A 583 -15.98 17.05 19.80
CA VAL A 583 -15.29 17.01 21.09
C VAL A 583 -16.39 16.89 22.16
N PRO A 584 -16.30 15.92 23.07
CA PRO A 584 -17.35 15.75 24.09
C PRO A 584 -17.55 16.99 24.95
N ALA A 585 -18.80 17.27 25.31
CA ALA A 585 -19.11 18.36 26.19
C ALA A 585 -18.35 18.19 27.51
N GLY A 586 -17.73 19.28 27.97
CA GLY A 586 -16.97 19.27 29.22
C GLY A 586 -15.53 18.82 29.07
N TRP A 587 -15.12 18.38 27.89
CA TRP A 587 -13.72 18.01 27.62
C TRP A 587 -13.03 19.19 26.93
N SER A 588 -11.80 19.45 27.30
CA SER A 588 -10.95 20.41 26.59
C SER A 588 -9.50 19.99 26.71
N GLY A 589 -8.72 20.36 25.70
CA GLY A 589 -7.30 20.04 25.68
C GLY A 589 -6.56 20.97 24.73
N THR A 590 -5.28 20.70 24.54
CA THR A 590 -4.44 21.51 23.65
C THR A 590 -3.58 20.62 22.76
N MET A 591 -3.37 21.09 21.53
CA MET A 591 -2.34 20.53 20.65
C MET A 591 -0.98 21.11 21.06
N PRO A 592 0.12 20.48 20.65
CA PRO A 592 1.45 20.99 21.03
C PRO A 592 1.74 22.43 20.60
N ASN A 593 1.15 22.88 19.49
CA ASN A 593 1.35 24.26 19.01
C ASN A 593 0.46 25.28 19.74
N GLY A 594 -0.35 24.82 20.68
CA GLY A 594 -1.25 25.69 21.43
C GLY A 594 -2.67 25.77 20.91
N ASP A 595 -2.99 25.13 19.81
CA ASP A 595 -4.37 25.08 19.32
C ASP A 595 -5.25 24.44 20.38
N GLU A 596 -6.39 25.05 20.67
CA GLU A 596 -7.34 24.53 21.66
C GLU A 596 -8.24 23.47 21.01
N ILE A 597 -8.43 22.37 21.72
CA ILE A 597 -9.39 21.33 21.35
C ILE A 597 -10.58 21.47 22.30
N LYS A 598 -11.73 21.85 21.74
CA LYS A 598 -12.93 22.07 22.55
C LYS A 598 -14.17 21.93 21.68
N PRO A 599 -15.34 21.72 22.27
CA PRO A 599 -16.56 21.61 21.47
C PRO A 599 -16.72 22.78 20.50
N GLY A 600 -17.04 22.47 19.24
CA GLY A 600 -17.27 23.46 18.19
C GLY A 600 -16.06 23.75 17.30
N VAL A 601 -14.89 23.16 17.57
CA VAL A 601 -13.73 23.41 16.72
C VAL A 601 -13.93 22.79 15.34
N LYS A 602 -13.30 23.43 14.36
CA LYS A 602 -13.26 22.94 12.97
C LYS A 602 -11.92 22.27 12.71
N PHE A 603 -11.89 21.59 11.65
CA PHE A 603 -10.67 20.88 11.22
C PHE A 603 -9.43 21.79 11.25
N UNK A 604 -9.41 23.00 10.75
CA UNK A 604 -8.46 23.82 10.68
C UNK A 604 -8.06 24.34 11.85
N ASP A 605 -9.06 24.41 12.80
CA ASP A 605 -8.74 25.01 14.10
C ASP A 605 -7.69 24.25 14.90
N ILE A 606 -7.68 22.95 14.77
CA ILE A 606 -6.72 22.09 15.47
C ILE A 606 -5.59 21.61 14.56
N ARG A 607 -5.47 22.26 13.42
CA ARG A 607 -4.37 22.04 12.46
C ARG A 607 -3.94 23.40 11.91
N SER A 608 -3.77 24.39 12.81
CA SER A 608 -3.48 25.76 12.40
C SER A 608 -2.13 25.87 11.64
N ASN A 609 -1.26 24.90 11.81
CA ASN A 609 0.02 24.86 11.08
C ASN A 609 -0.17 24.89 9.56
N TYR A 610 -1.32 24.45 9.05
CA TYR A 610 -1.60 24.55 7.62
C TYR A 610 -1.56 25.99 7.10
N ARG A 611 -1.81 26.97 8.00
CA ARG A 611 -1.75 28.39 7.58
C ARG A 611 -0.36 28.82 7.13
N ASN A 612 0.66 28.05 7.52
CA ASN A 612 2.05 28.31 7.10
C ASN A 612 2.46 27.51 5.86
N ASP A 613 1.55 26.71 5.34
CA ASP A 613 1.86 25.87 4.17
C ASP A 613 1.99 26.76 2.92
N PRO A 614 2.99 26.46 2.05
CA PRO A 614 3.17 27.27 0.84
C PRO A 614 1.94 27.39 -0.05
N ASP A 615 1.07 26.37 -0.05
CA ASP A 615 -0.13 26.38 -0.91
C ASP A 615 -1.35 26.97 -0.21
N TRP A 616 -1.29 27.23 1.12
CA TRP A 616 -2.49 27.57 1.87
C TRP A 616 -3.16 28.85 1.36
N ALA A 617 -2.40 29.91 1.13
CA ALA A 617 -3.01 31.19 0.72
C ALA A 617 -3.81 31.02 -0.58
N ARG A 618 -3.29 30.25 -1.52
CA ARG A 618 -3.97 29.99 -2.79
C ARG A 618 -5.22 29.13 -2.59
N VAL A 619 -5.08 28.07 -1.83
CA VAL A 619 -6.19 27.15 -1.57
C VAL A 619 -7.30 27.88 -0.81
N GLU A 620 -6.95 28.65 0.22
CA GLU A 620 -7.96 29.42 0.99
C GLU A 620 -8.72 30.39 0.07
N ALA A 621 -8.00 31.07 -0.83
CA ALA A 621 -8.65 31.99 -1.77
C ALA A 621 -9.63 31.24 -2.69
N GLU A 622 -9.24 30.08 -3.20
CA GLU A 622 -10.14 29.25 -4.01
C GLU A 622 -11.40 28.85 -3.23
N LEU A 623 -11.21 28.40 -2.00
CA LEU A 623 -12.34 27.94 -1.15
C LEU A 623 -13.28 29.10 -0.82
N LEU A 624 -12.73 30.27 -0.51
CA LEU A 624 -13.54 31.45 -0.19
C LEU A 624 -14.30 31.95 -1.43
N ALA A 625 -13.80 31.70 -2.62
CA ALA A 625 -14.49 32.00 -3.89
C ALA A 625 -15.55 30.95 -4.25
N GLY A 626 -15.70 29.90 -3.45
CA GLY A 626 -16.64 28.83 -3.72
C GLY A 626 -16.16 27.84 -4.78
N GLU A 627 -14.85 27.81 -5.05
CA GLU A 627 -14.26 26.93 -6.06
C GLU A 627 -13.55 25.76 -5.39
N PRO A 628 -13.48 24.61 -6.06
CA PRO A 628 -12.67 23.51 -5.50
C PRO A 628 -11.19 23.88 -5.54
N ALA A 629 -10.45 23.40 -4.54
CA ALA A 629 -9.00 23.60 -4.53
C ALA A 629 -8.36 22.82 -5.68
N THR A 630 -7.44 23.44 -6.38
CA THR A 630 -6.72 22.82 -7.51
C THR A 630 -5.33 22.42 -7.03
N MET A 631 -5.04 21.12 -7.09
CA MET A 631 -3.77 20.57 -6.57
C MET A 631 -3.14 19.66 -7.62
N VAL A 632 -1.84 19.50 -7.50
CA VAL A 632 -1.08 18.49 -8.26
C VAL A 632 -0.25 17.73 -7.23
N TYR A 633 -0.49 16.42 -7.12
CA TYR A 633 0.14 15.60 -6.10
C TYR A 633 1.07 14.55 -6.68
N HIS A 634 2.17 14.32 -5.96
CA HIS A 634 3.11 13.22 -6.23
C HIS A 634 3.10 12.30 -5.01
N ARG A 635 2.09 11.44 -4.95
CA ARG A 635 2.01 10.45 -3.86
C ARG A 635 3.07 9.40 -4.06
N PHE A 636 3.77 9.07 -2.99
CA PHE A 636 4.87 8.11 -3.06
C PHE A 636 4.40 6.75 -3.59
N TRP A 637 3.28 6.26 -3.05
CA TRP A 637 2.80 4.93 -3.48
C TRP A 637 2.49 4.89 -4.97
N ALA A 638 1.93 5.98 -5.49
CA ALA A 638 1.55 6.05 -6.91
C ALA A 638 2.77 6.04 -7.82
N GLN A 639 3.82 6.78 -7.43
CA GLN A 639 5.06 6.80 -8.18
C GLN A 639 5.71 5.42 -8.19
N CYS A 640 5.76 4.77 -7.03
CA CYS A 640 6.32 3.43 -6.91
C CYS A 640 5.50 2.42 -7.70
N GLU A 641 4.17 2.50 -7.64
CA GLU A 641 3.30 1.57 -8.36
C GLU A 641 3.51 1.70 -9.87
N PHE A 642 3.62 2.93 -10.36
CA PHE A 642 3.88 3.15 -11.80
C PHE A 642 5.25 2.59 -12.21
N ALA A 643 6.28 2.88 -11.41
CA ALA A 643 7.62 2.37 -11.70
C ALA A 643 7.59 0.83 -11.75
N VAL A 644 7.03 0.21 -10.70
CA VAL A 644 6.99 -1.26 -10.59
C VAL A 644 6.15 -1.87 -11.71
N ALA A 645 5.03 -1.25 -12.07
CA ALA A 645 4.18 -1.78 -13.15
C ALA A 645 4.93 -1.83 -14.48
N ASN A 646 5.73 -0.80 -14.78
CA ASN A 646 6.59 -0.83 -15.98
C ASN A 646 7.64 -1.93 -15.87
N GLY A 647 8.25 -2.12 -14.70
CA GLY A 647 9.20 -3.20 -14.47
C GLY A 647 8.57 -4.57 -14.63
N VAL A 648 7.36 -4.75 -14.13
CA VAL A 648 6.61 -6.00 -14.28
C VAL A 648 6.34 -6.28 -15.77
N TYR A 649 5.86 -5.26 -16.50
CA TYR A 649 5.61 -5.40 -17.93
C TYR A 649 6.89 -5.81 -18.67
N ALA A 650 8.02 -5.20 -18.31
CA ALA A 650 9.31 -5.52 -18.90
C ALA A 650 9.66 -7.00 -18.71
N ILE A 651 9.39 -7.54 -17.52
CA ILE A 651 9.70 -8.94 -17.20
C ILE A 651 8.74 -9.90 -17.93
N LEU A 652 7.45 -9.56 -17.94
CA LEU A 652 6.43 -10.47 -18.46
C LEU A 652 6.38 -10.51 -19.98
N PHE A 653 6.73 -9.42 -20.65
CA PHE A 653 6.58 -9.29 -22.11
C PHE A 653 7.89 -8.84 -22.77
N PRO A 654 8.94 -9.67 -22.69
CA PRO A 654 10.23 -9.31 -23.29
C PRO A 654 10.18 -9.25 -24.80
N GLU A 655 9.23 -9.92 -25.44
CA GLU A 655 9.13 -10.04 -26.90
C GLU A 655 8.02 -9.15 -27.49
N ASP A 656 7.57 -8.14 -26.74
CA ASP A 656 6.66 -7.16 -27.32
C ASP A 656 7.38 -6.55 -28.51
N ASP A 657 6.81 -6.75 -29.69
CA ASP A 657 7.31 -6.05 -30.87
C ASP A 657 7.09 -4.57 -30.66
N VAL A 658 8.16 -3.86 -30.43
CA VAL A 658 8.13 -2.41 -30.52
C VAL A 658 7.83 -2.13 -31.99
N VAL A 659 6.61 -1.70 -32.29
CA VAL A 659 6.31 -1.24 -33.63
C VAL A 659 7.14 0.03 -33.81
N THR A 660 8.29 -0.11 -34.44
CA THR A 660 9.14 1.03 -34.69
C THR A 660 8.45 1.92 -35.72
N ASN A 661 8.00 3.04 -35.27
CA ASN A 661 7.43 4.06 -36.12
C ASN A 661 8.46 5.21 -36.15
N LYS A 662 9.46 5.02 -36.98
CA LYS A 662 10.61 5.94 -37.03
C LYS A 662 10.14 7.37 -37.19
N GLY A 663 10.48 8.20 -36.24
CA GLY A 663 10.09 9.60 -36.19
C GLY A 663 9.00 9.92 -35.18
N ASP A 664 8.25 8.92 -34.73
CA ASP A 664 7.24 9.09 -33.65
C ASP A 664 7.98 8.98 -32.31
N VAL A 665 8.63 10.07 -31.96
CA VAL A 665 9.61 10.12 -30.86
C VAL A 665 8.92 10.04 -29.50
N ASN A 666 7.68 10.51 -29.44
CA ASN A 666 6.89 10.47 -28.18
C ASN A 666 5.95 9.28 -28.12
N ASN A 667 5.91 8.47 -29.17
CA ASN A 667 5.11 7.24 -29.25
C ASN A 667 3.61 7.49 -29.13
N ASP A 668 3.14 8.63 -29.70
CA ASP A 668 1.70 8.95 -29.66
C ASP A 668 0.96 8.52 -30.92
N GLY A 669 1.65 7.88 -31.87
CA GLY A 669 1.07 7.37 -33.10
C GLY A 669 1.11 8.37 -34.27
N PHE A 670 1.62 9.55 -34.06
CA PHE A 670 1.76 10.59 -35.08
C PHE A 670 3.21 11.01 -35.21
N ILE A 671 3.60 11.44 -36.40
CA ILE A 671 4.93 12.02 -36.60
C ILE A 671 4.69 13.49 -36.91
N ASP A 672 5.05 14.36 -35.97
CA ASP A 672 4.75 15.80 -36.13
C ASP A 672 5.81 16.68 -35.48
N ALA A 673 5.49 17.97 -35.37
CA ALA A 673 6.43 18.98 -34.87
C ALA A 673 6.78 18.74 -33.38
N LEU A 674 5.93 18.07 -32.65
CA LEU A 674 6.21 17.75 -31.25
C LEU A 674 7.39 16.80 -31.15
N ASP A 675 7.42 15.76 -32.01
CA ASP A 675 8.53 14.82 -32.05
C ASP A 675 9.86 15.53 -32.31
N LEU A 676 9.85 16.42 -33.28
CA LEU A 676 11.05 17.18 -33.62
C LEU A 676 11.50 18.04 -32.45
N SER A 677 10.54 18.63 -31.73
CA SER A 677 10.82 19.45 -30.56
C SER A 677 11.43 18.63 -29.44
N LEU A 678 10.91 17.42 -29.21
CA LEU A 678 11.41 16.52 -28.17
C LEU A 678 12.82 16.05 -28.50
N LEU A 679 13.05 15.66 -29.75
CA LEU A 679 14.37 15.22 -30.19
C LEU A 679 15.39 16.36 -30.05
N LYS A 680 14.99 17.57 -30.38
CA LYS A 680 15.82 18.75 -30.20
C LYS A 680 16.19 18.99 -28.75
N LYS A 681 15.19 18.87 -27.85
CA LYS A 681 15.43 19.03 -26.41
C LYS A 681 16.44 17.98 -25.91
N TYR A 682 16.27 16.74 -26.33
CA TYR A 682 17.20 15.66 -25.97
C TYR A 682 18.64 16.02 -26.39
N LEU A 683 18.80 16.47 -27.64
CA LEU A 683 20.13 16.80 -28.16
C LEU A 683 20.76 18.01 -27.47
N LEU A 684 19.94 18.82 -26.79
CA LEU A 684 20.42 20.00 -26.06
C LEU A 684 20.57 19.69 -24.55
N ASP A 685 20.57 18.43 -24.19
CA ASP A 685 20.68 17.97 -22.81
C ASP A 685 19.56 18.47 -21.90
N VAL A 686 18.41 18.82 -22.47
CA VAL A 686 17.22 19.12 -21.67
C VAL A 686 16.52 17.80 -21.39
N SER A 687 16.26 17.54 -20.12
CA SER A 687 15.61 16.29 -19.71
C SER A 687 14.29 16.11 -20.47
N THR A 688 14.22 15.07 -21.27
CA THR A 688 13.02 14.72 -22.03
C THR A 688 12.91 13.22 -22.13
N ASN A 689 11.67 12.75 -22.15
CA ASN A 689 11.38 11.35 -22.41
C ASN A 689 11.14 11.16 -23.89
N LEU A 690 11.83 10.20 -24.47
CA LEU A 690 11.59 9.87 -25.87
C LEU A 690 11.77 8.38 -26.10
N ASN A 691 11.13 7.91 -27.14
CA ASN A 691 11.29 6.53 -27.60
C ASN A 691 12.59 6.45 -28.39
N TYR A 692 13.61 5.85 -27.79
CA TYR A 692 14.95 5.81 -28.40
C TYR A 692 14.95 5.08 -29.73
N GLU A 693 14.18 4.02 -29.85
CA GLU A 693 14.11 3.24 -31.05
C GLU A 693 13.50 4.02 -32.21
N ASN A 694 12.45 4.77 -31.92
CA ASN A 694 11.81 5.65 -32.92
C ASN A 694 12.65 6.90 -33.21
N ALA A 695 13.45 7.34 -32.25
CA ALA A 695 14.29 8.52 -32.40
C ALA A 695 15.57 8.25 -33.19
N ASP A 696 16.06 7.01 -33.15
CA ASP A 696 17.23 6.57 -33.93
C ASP A 696 16.78 6.34 -35.36
N MET A 697 16.81 7.40 -36.15
CA MET A 697 16.23 7.40 -37.50
C MET A 697 17.04 6.59 -38.51
N ASN A 698 18.32 6.40 -38.22
CA ASN A 698 19.23 5.74 -39.16
C ASN A 698 19.73 4.38 -38.69
N ASP A 699 19.24 3.92 -37.53
CA ASP A 699 19.56 2.59 -36.95
C ASP A 699 21.04 2.41 -36.62
N ASP A 700 21.73 3.50 -36.24
CA ASP A 700 23.15 3.39 -35.89
C ASP A 700 23.38 3.28 -34.37
N SER A 701 22.33 3.19 -33.61
CA SER A 701 22.33 3.06 -32.14
C SER A 701 22.77 4.30 -31.38
N TYR A 702 22.85 5.43 -32.07
CA TYR A 702 23.12 6.72 -31.45
C TYR A 702 21.98 7.67 -31.80
N ILE A 703 21.68 8.58 -30.91
CA ILE A 703 20.69 9.63 -31.19
C ILE A 703 21.48 10.94 -31.29
N ASP A 704 21.56 11.47 -32.51
CA ASP A 704 22.38 12.63 -32.74
C ASP A 704 21.74 13.55 -33.79
N SER A 705 22.55 14.48 -34.32
CA SER A 705 22.06 15.48 -35.27
C SER A 705 21.63 14.90 -36.61
N LEU A 706 22.10 13.67 -36.94
CA LEU A 706 21.66 13.00 -38.17
C LEU A 706 20.20 12.57 -38.06
N ASP A 707 19.81 12.08 -36.88
CA ASP A 707 18.41 11.70 -36.63
C ASP A 707 17.50 12.90 -36.68
N PHE A 708 17.94 14.02 -36.08
CA PHE A 708 17.19 15.27 -36.14
C PHE A 708 17.00 15.74 -37.59
N ALA A 709 18.06 15.67 -38.39
CA ALA A 709 17.98 16.03 -39.80
C ALA A 709 17.03 15.13 -40.59
N ALA A 710 17.09 13.81 -40.29
CA ALA A 710 16.22 12.81 -40.94
C ALA A 710 14.74 13.07 -40.59
N LEU A 711 14.44 13.31 -39.34
CA LEU A 711 13.07 13.60 -38.90
C LEU A 711 12.56 14.88 -39.48
N LYS A 712 13.40 15.91 -39.47
CA LYS A 712 13.05 17.21 -40.06
C LYS A 712 12.72 17.06 -41.55
N LYS A 713 13.48 16.23 -42.25
CA LYS A 713 13.24 15.96 -43.68
C LYS A 713 11.87 15.33 -43.91
N ILE A 714 11.48 14.40 -43.06
CA ILE A 714 10.15 13.75 -43.14
C ILE A 714 9.05 14.80 -42.99
N LEU A 715 9.20 15.71 -42.01
CA LEU A 715 8.18 16.71 -41.71
C LEU A 715 8.06 17.82 -42.77
N LEU A 716 9.09 17.99 -43.59
CA LEU A 716 9.10 19.03 -44.62
C LEU A 716 8.62 18.49 -45.97
N ASN A 717 8.48 17.17 -46.14
CA ASN A 717 7.98 16.55 -47.35
C ASN A 717 6.49 16.22 -47.26
#